data_5a3ac6480aaa0e3e629e3c612b6c7984
#
_entry.id   5a3ac6480aaa0e3e629e3c612b6c7984
#
_cell.length_a   1.000
_cell.length_b   1.000
_cell.length_c   1.000
_cell.angle_alpha   90.00
_cell.angle_beta   90.00
_cell.angle_gamma   90.00
#
_symmetry.space_group_name_H-M   'P 1'
#
loop_
_entity.id
_entity.type
_entity.pdbx_description
1 polymer ?
#
loop_
_entity_poly.entity_id
_entity_poly.type
_entity_poly.pdbx_seq_one_letter_code
_entity_poly.pdbx_strand_id
1 'polypeptide(L)'
;MKQGLLFFVLFSYSSIFAQEATPEKALDGLKLKIEQSQKGEKLKWMDSLSNFIVRKTKYESDSIVKETVRYALELDSLRVATWHTANLIYFQNNIRGDLKEGNTIFMDFLEKAKESENHNALAKYYLEGADNFFFLEDQKTAVVYYDLAIVEAEKAGNEDFVGIAKLYKGGTLSFLGEFSDASQVLQEASQIFQKARDTFHIIGAKNSLSILYSQNAFFDEARIERDEAILLAEKIESFGHLTSFYYNAATDARKQGIDEDRIVNLKAAINANKKTRNPELNEATLLAGLVIAYSDLDNLPEAEKYIGEIERSDEETWFERNKEPYLDASKNLAFAKKQYDLALKYGLEHLVLKRQGTQYEEIQAAERFMASAYEAIGNKEAAYEHFKKHTTINDSIGNIRKIKVLSYYQTLYETEKRDLKIKAQQSDIALLDSRNSQKSQLLLFGGLGLFLIFGLIVMARSINEAKRRQTMNKEFSQNLINAQEEERTRVARELHDSVGQKLMLLTKQTKKLGNPEMESLAGSTLDELRSISKGLHPAALDKLGITAAIVSMVNEVDANTNIFFTNEIENIDNLLSKEGSLHFFRILQEILNNMVKHADAKVASVTIEKKDKTIQAIIKDNGRGFEVSEKRSLNSGLGMKTLMERANILKSKLNVKSKPNHGTTIELIIPTYND
;
A
#
# COMPACT_ATOMS: atom_id res chain seq x y z
N MET A 1 -12.89 22.34 -17.03
CA MET A 1 -13.45 21.22 -16.31
C MET A 1 -12.58 19.99 -16.45
N LYS A 2 -11.32 20.09 -16.10
CA LYS A 2 -10.34 18.98 -16.21
C LYS A 2 -9.35 19.15 -15.08
N GLN A 3 -9.77 18.80 -13.87
CA GLN A 3 -8.88 18.77 -12.72
C GLN A 3 -9.32 17.68 -11.76
N GLY A 4 -8.88 16.51 -12.07
CA GLY A 4 -8.98 15.38 -11.17
C GLY A 4 -8.13 14.26 -11.71
N LEU A 5 -6.90 14.26 -11.40
CA LEU A 5 -5.79 13.36 -11.72
C LEU A 5 -4.94 13.80 -12.91
N LEU A 6 -3.98 14.67 -12.64
CA LEU A 6 -2.81 14.79 -13.49
C LEU A 6 -1.96 13.52 -13.32
N PHE A 7 -2.16 12.54 -14.20
CA PHE A 7 -1.18 11.49 -14.44
C PHE A 7 -0.05 12.09 -15.28
N PHE A 8 0.96 12.66 -14.62
CA PHE A 8 2.21 12.99 -15.30
C PHE A 8 3.03 11.70 -15.44
N VAL A 9 2.96 11.10 -16.61
CA VAL A 9 3.95 10.12 -17.05
C VAL A 9 4.97 10.84 -17.90
N LEU A 10 6.03 11.34 -17.27
CA LEU A 10 7.22 11.78 -17.98
C LEU A 10 8.11 10.56 -18.24
N PHE A 11 8.05 10.06 -19.45
CA PHE A 11 9.02 9.09 -19.96
C PHE A 11 10.43 9.71 -19.98
N SER A 12 11.29 9.30 -19.06
CA SER A 12 12.73 9.53 -19.18
C SER A 12 13.44 8.22 -19.49
N TYR A 13 13.65 7.95 -20.77
CA TYR A 13 14.72 7.04 -21.18
C TYR A 13 16.06 7.77 -21.02
N SER A 14 16.82 7.43 -19.99
CA SER A 14 18.23 7.80 -19.90
C SER A 14 19.05 6.85 -20.77
N SER A 15 19.24 7.20 -22.01
CA SER A 15 20.32 6.63 -22.82
C SER A 15 21.62 7.39 -22.52
N ILE A 16 22.57 6.69 -21.96
CA ILE A 16 23.98 7.07 -21.86
C ILE A 16 24.48 7.39 -23.29
N PHE A 17 24.73 8.66 -23.59
CA PHE A 17 25.69 9.04 -24.60
C PHE A 17 26.39 10.34 -24.24
N ALA A 18 27.69 10.30 -24.36
CA ALA A 18 28.67 11.35 -24.11
C ALA A 18 28.51 12.58 -24.99
N GLN A 19 28.91 13.71 -24.42
CA GLN A 19 29.05 15.06 -24.99
C GLN A 19 27.74 15.71 -25.44
N GLU A 20 27.29 16.66 -24.61
CA GLU A 20 26.12 17.51 -24.81
C GLU A 20 26.25 18.39 -26.08
N ALA A 21 25.68 17.90 -27.18
CA ALA A 21 25.15 18.80 -28.16
C ALA A 21 23.89 19.43 -27.58
N THR A 22 23.78 20.78 -27.56
CA THR A 22 22.54 21.44 -27.16
C THR A 22 21.37 20.85 -27.97
N PRO A 23 20.16 20.72 -27.41
CA PRO A 23 19.01 20.16 -28.11
C PRO A 23 18.78 20.75 -29.50
N GLU A 24 19.14 22.01 -29.69
CA GLU A 24 19.08 22.73 -30.97
C GLU A 24 20.07 22.19 -32.00
N LYS A 25 21.33 21.94 -31.61
CA LYS A 25 22.33 21.35 -32.52
C LYS A 25 21.97 19.92 -32.94
N ALA A 26 21.35 19.13 -32.03
CA ALA A 26 20.87 17.80 -32.37
C ALA A 26 19.71 17.86 -33.38
N LEU A 27 18.81 18.82 -33.21
CA LEU A 27 17.67 19.07 -34.11
C LEU A 27 18.17 19.46 -35.53
N ASP A 28 19.08 20.40 -35.61
CA ASP A 28 19.64 20.87 -36.89
C ASP A 28 20.44 19.77 -37.61
N GLY A 29 21.17 18.95 -36.82
CA GLY A 29 21.86 17.79 -37.37
C GLY A 29 20.91 16.72 -37.95
N LEU A 30 19.74 16.49 -37.34
CA LEU A 30 18.74 15.58 -37.89
C LEU A 30 18.07 16.16 -39.14
N LYS A 31 17.75 17.47 -39.17
CA LYS A 31 17.18 18.13 -40.35
C LYS A 31 18.12 18.05 -41.55
N LEU A 32 19.39 18.34 -41.34
CA LEU A 32 20.41 18.26 -42.41
C LEU A 32 20.51 16.83 -43.01
N LYS A 33 20.47 15.81 -42.15
CA LYS A 33 20.46 14.40 -42.59
C LYS A 33 19.22 14.06 -43.41
N ILE A 34 18.05 14.59 -43.06
CA ILE A 34 16.80 14.41 -43.81
C ILE A 34 16.93 15.04 -45.22
N GLU A 35 17.49 16.25 -45.32
CA GLU A 35 17.69 16.95 -46.60
C GLU A 35 18.66 16.22 -47.54
N GLN A 36 19.69 15.58 -46.96
CA GLN A 36 20.73 14.86 -47.73
C GLN A 36 20.34 13.41 -48.05
N SER A 37 19.24 12.88 -47.51
CA SER A 37 18.82 11.50 -47.67
C SER A 37 17.60 11.36 -48.56
N GLN A 38 17.40 10.14 -49.11
CA GLN A 38 16.24 9.81 -49.95
C GLN A 38 15.62 8.48 -49.50
N LYS A 39 14.34 8.29 -49.85
CA LYS A 39 13.57 7.06 -49.59
C LYS A 39 13.68 6.56 -48.17
N GLY A 40 14.02 5.30 -47.96
CA GLY A 40 14.06 4.65 -46.64
C GLY A 40 15.08 5.29 -45.67
N GLU A 41 16.18 5.82 -46.17
CA GLU A 41 17.17 6.53 -45.34
C GLU A 41 16.61 7.87 -44.84
N LYS A 42 15.91 8.60 -45.70
CA LYS A 42 15.19 9.81 -45.29
C LYS A 42 14.14 9.48 -44.26
N LEU A 43 13.35 8.42 -44.44
CA LEU A 43 12.35 7.99 -43.48
C LEU A 43 12.96 7.64 -42.11
N LYS A 44 14.14 6.99 -42.08
CA LYS A 44 14.86 6.70 -40.83
C LYS A 44 15.20 7.95 -40.03
N TRP A 45 15.65 9.01 -40.70
CA TRP A 45 15.98 10.28 -40.03
C TRP A 45 14.72 11.05 -39.62
N MET A 46 13.64 10.98 -40.40
CA MET A 46 12.35 11.55 -40.06
C MET A 46 11.74 10.83 -38.84
N ASP A 47 11.85 9.50 -38.78
CA ASP A 47 11.45 8.67 -37.59
C ASP A 47 12.22 9.15 -36.34
N SER A 48 13.55 9.33 -36.46
CA SER A 48 14.38 9.79 -35.35
C SER A 48 14.03 11.22 -34.91
N LEU A 49 13.78 12.11 -35.85
CA LEU A 49 13.41 13.50 -35.58
C LEU A 49 12.05 13.59 -34.92
N SER A 50 11.06 12.85 -35.43
CA SER A 50 9.71 12.83 -34.87
C SER A 50 9.68 12.31 -33.43
N ASN A 51 10.43 11.22 -33.14
CA ASN A 51 10.59 10.73 -31.78
C ASN A 51 11.28 11.75 -30.85
N PHE A 52 12.24 12.51 -31.35
CA PHE A 52 12.91 13.56 -30.59
C PHE A 52 11.95 14.73 -30.27
N ILE A 53 11.14 15.17 -31.23
CA ILE A 53 10.22 16.31 -31.10
C ILE A 53 9.10 15.99 -30.10
N VAL A 54 8.46 14.83 -30.21
CA VAL A 54 7.33 14.45 -29.36
C VAL A 54 7.68 14.49 -27.87
N ARG A 55 8.93 14.20 -27.51
CA ARG A 55 9.40 14.20 -26.13
C ARG A 55 9.81 15.56 -25.57
N LYS A 56 9.85 16.61 -26.42
CA LYS A 56 10.28 17.94 -26.02
C LYS A 56 9.13 18.94 -26.14
N THR A 57 8.57 19.36 -25.02
CA THR A 57 7.52 20.39 -24.99
C THR A 57 7.89 21.74 -25.59
N LYS A 58 9.21 21.99 -25.84
CA LYS A 58 9.67 23.17 -26.53
C LYS A 58 9.29 23.23 -28.04
N TYR A 59 8.99 22.07 -28.62
CA TYR A 59 8.66 21.93 -30.04
C TYR A 59 7.16 21.70 -30.19
N GLU A 60 6.39 22.77 -30.24
CA GLU A 60 4.92 22.76 -30.31
C GLU A 60 4.36 22.30 -31.67
N SER A 61 5.19 21.98 -32.64
CA SER A 61 4.75 21.63 -33.98
C SER A 61 4.56 20.13 -34.17
N ASP A 62 3.34 19.73 -34.46
CA ASP A 62 2.97 18.38 -34.91
C ASP A 62 3.23 18.16 -36.42
N SER A 63 3.55 19.24 -37.19
CA SER A 63 3.69 19.21 -38.64
C SER A 63 4.74 18.21 -39.13
N ILE A 64 5.89 18.13 -38.45
CA ILE A 64 6.98 17.19 -38.82
C ILE A 64 6.53 15.75 -38.58
N VAL A 65 5.80 15.50 -37.51
CA VAL A 65 5.27 14.16 -37.21
C VAL A 65 4.22 13.76 -38.24
N LYS A 66 3.31 14.66 -38.61
CA LYS A 66 2.33 14.46 -39.69
C LYS A 66 3.00 14.18 -41.02
N GLU A 67 4.05 14.92 -41.35
CA GLU A 67 4.84 14.69 -42.59
C GLU A 67 5.54 13.33 -42.57
N THR A 68 6.06 12.92 -41.38
CA THR A 68 6.67 11.58 -41.23
C THR A 68 5.64 10.45 -41.43
N VAL A 69 4.43 10.58 -40.90
CA VAL A 69 3.35 9.62 -41.15
C VAL A 69 3.02 9.53 -42.63
N ARG A 70 2.82 10.69 -43.29
CA ARG A 70 2.51 10.72 -44.72
C ARG A 70 3.62 10.04 -45.54
N TYR A 71 4.89 10.41 -45.29
CA TYR A 71 6.02 9.85 -46.03
C TYR A 71 6.23 8.35 -45.74
N ALA A 72 5.96 7.91 -44.53
CA ALA A 72 5.98 6.49 -44.16
C ALA A 72 4.91 5.68 -44.92
N LEU A 73 3.72 6.23 -45.12
CA LEU A 73 2.65 5.61 -45.93
C LEU A 73 3.02 5.57 -47.42
N GLU A 74 3.64 6.60 -47.96
CA GLU A 74 4.14 6.62 -49.36
C GLU A 74 5.19 5.51 -49.62
N LEU A 75 5.92 5.09 -48.58
CA LEU A 75 6.92 4.03 -48.63
C LEU A 75 6.43 2.68 -48.11
N ASP A 76 5.13 2.55 -47.88
CA ASP A 76 4.48 1.35 -47.32
C ASP A 76 5.08 0.87 -45.96
N SER A 77 5.61 1.84 -45.21
CA SER A 77 6.20 1.58 -43.89
C SER A 77 5.16 1.72 -42.79
N LEU A 78 4.26 0.74 -42.68
CA LEU A 78 3.16 0.75 -41.66
C LEU A 78 3.69 0.82 -40.24
N ARG A 79 4.84 0.20 -39.95
CA ARG A 79 5.48 0.32 -38.63
C ARG A 79 5.70 1.76 -38.21
N VAL A 80 6.34 2.54 -39.07
CA VAL A 80 6.69 3.96 -38.80
C VAL A 80 5.43 4.81 -38.78
N ALA A 81 4.50 4.57 -39.72
CA ALA A 81 3.24 5.31 -39.79
C ALA A 81 2.41 5.09 -38.51
N THR A 82 2.22 3.85 -38.07
CA THR A 82 1.44 3.51 -36.87
C THR A 82 2.08 4.10 -35.61
N TRP A 83 3.41 3.97 -35.48
CA TRP A 83 4.15 4.52 -34.33
C TRP A 83 4.00 6.04 -34.22
N HIS A 84 4.10 6.75 -35.31
CA HIS A 84 4.01 8.22 -35.28
C HIS A 84 2.59 8.75 -35.30
N THR A 85 1.61 7.97 -35.77
CA THR A 85 0.20 8.29 -35.53
C THR A 85 -0.13 8.20 -34.04
N ALA A 86 0.41 7.20 -33.33
CA ALA A 86 0.32 7.17 -31.86
C ALA A 86 0.96 8.42 -31.21
N ASN A 87 2.12 8.86 -31.70
CA ASN A 87 2.74 10.11 -31.24
C ASN A 87 1.88 11.36 -31.49
N LEU A 88 1.15 11.42 -32.60
CA LEU A 88 0.22 12.52 -32.88
C LEU A 88 -0.96 12.50 -31.90
N ILE A 89 -1.51 11.31 -31.60
CA ILE A 89 -2.58 11.16 -30.63
C ILE A 89 -2.09 11.63 -29.25
N TYR A 90 -0.89 11.16 -28.82
CA TYR A 90 -0.25 11.61 -27.57
C TYR A 90 -0.10 13.15 -27.54
N PHE A 91 0.35 13.76 -28.62
CA PHE A 91 0.56 15.20 -28.72
C PHE A 91 -0.74 15.97 -28.56
N GLN A 92 -1.81 15.54 -29.22
CA GLN A 92 -3.14 16.16 -29.07
C GLN A 92 -3.69 16.00 -27.66
N ASN A 93 -3.59 14.80 -27.09
CA ASN A 93 -4.11 14.50 -25.75
C ASN A 93 -3.38 15.26 -24.65
N ASN A 94 -2.05 15.23 -24.66
CA ASN A 94 -1.24 15.62 -23.51
C ASN A 94 -0.57 17.00 -23.64
N ILE A 95 -0.33 17.47 -24.86
CA ILE A 95 0.35 18.75 -25.09
C ILE A 95 -0.65 19.84 -25.45
N ARG A 96 -1.54 19.58 -26.42
CA ARG A 96 -2.54 20.56 -26.86
C ARG A 96 -3.83 20.51 -26.06
N GLY A 97 -4.17 19.38 -25.49
CA GLY A 97 -5.43 19.17 -24.80
C GLY A 97 -6.63 19.10 -25.77
N ASP A 98 -6.38 18.91 -27.08
CA ASP A 98 -7.44 18.74 -28.08
C ASP A 98 -7.80 17.25 -28.23
N LEU A 99 -8.63 16.80 -27.31
CA LEU A 99 -9.05 15.39 -27.23
C LEU A 99 -9.90 14.96 -28.43
N LYS A 100 -10.65 15.91 -29.04
CA LYS A 100 -11.49 15.62 -30.19
C LYS A 100 -10.63 15.33 -31.43
N GLU A 101 -9.62 16.16 -31.65
CA GLU A 101 -8.65 15.93 -32.73
C GLU A 101 -7.89 14.61 -32.49
N GLY A 102 -7.45 14.35 -31.24
CA GLY A 102 -6.81 13.10 -30.87
C GLY A 102 -7.67 11.88 -31.20
N ASN A 103 -8.97 11.95 -30.91
CA ASN A 103 -9.93 10.88 -31.23
C ASN A 103 -10.10 10.71 -32.76
N THR A 104 -10.22 11.82 -33.48
CA THR A 104 -10.34 11.79 -34.95
C THR A 104 -9.12 11.11 -35.56
N ILE A 105 -7.90 11.49 -35.17
CA ILE A 105 -6.66 10.86 -35.65
C ILE A 105 -6.64 9.36 -35.34
N PHE A 106 -7.09 8.97 -34.14
CA PHE A 106 -7.15 7.58 -33.75
C PHE A 106 -8.16 6.80 -34.63
N MET A 107 -9.37 7.28 -34.72
CA MET A 107 -10.43 6.54 -35.44
C MET A 107 -10.17 6.45 -36.96
N ASP A 108 -9.65 7.53 -37.57
CA ASP A 108 -9.37 7.58 -39.01
C ASP A 108 -8.24 6.62 -39.43
N PHE A 109 -7.28 6.39 -38.52
CA PHE A 109 -6.14 5.53 -38.81
C PHE A 109 -6.32 4.07 -38.32
N LEU A 110 -7.39 3.76 -37.58
CA LEU A 110 -7.56 2.49 -36.87
C LEU A 110 -7.49 1.28 -37.81
N GLU A 111 -8.22 1.30 -38.92
CA GLU A 111 -8.24 0.17 -39.87
C GLU A 111 -6.86 -0.01 -40.54
N LYS A 112 -6.18 1.08 -40.85
CA LYS A 112 -4.82 1.03 -41.41
C LYS A 112 -3.80 0.53 -40.38
N ALA A 113 -3.93 0.92 -39.14
CA ALA A 113 -3.06 0.44 -38.04
C ALA A 113 -3.14 -1.09 -37.90
N LYS A 114 -4.34 -1.68 -38.02
CA LYS A 114 -4.55 -3.14 -37.92
C LYS A 114 -3.78 -3.96 -38.97
N GLU A 115 -3.44 -3.36 -40.11
CA GLU A 115 -2.64 -4.00 -41.15
C GLU A 115 -1.14 -4.07 -40.77
N SER A 116 -0.72 -3.41 -39.70
CA SER A 116 0.68 -3.41 -39.26
C SER A 116 1.06 -4.73 -38.62
N GLU A 117 2.10 -5.39 -39.13
CA GLU A 117 2.67 -6.58 -38.50
C GLU A 117 3.56 -6.26 -37.29
N ASN A 118 3.78 -4.99 -36.98
CA ASN A 118 4.64 -4.58 -35.88
C ASN A 118 3.84 -4.43 -34.58
N HIS A 119 3.88 -5.44 -33.75
CA HIS A 119 3.17 -5.48 -32.48
C HIS A 119 3.54 -4.36 -31.50
N ASN A 120 4.79 -3.89 -31.47
CA ASN A 120 5.18 -2.73 -30.65
C ASN A 120 4.49 -1.44 -31.09
N ALA A 121 4.38 -1.22 -32.41
CA ALA A 121 3.72 -0.02 -32.92
C ALA A 121 2.21 -0.08 -32.66
N LEU A 122 1.60 -1.27 -32.81
CA LEU A 122 0.20 -1.49 -32.47
C LEU A 122 -0.07 -1.32 -30.98
N ALA A 123 0.77 -1.88 -30.10
CA ALA A 123 0.64 -1.72 -28.67
C ALA A 123 0.64 -0.24 -28.28
N LYS A 124 1.60 0.53 -28.79
CA LYS A 124 1.64 1.97 -28.54
C LYS A 124 0.43 2.70 -29.09
N TYR A 125 -0.01 2.35 -30.29
CA TYR A 125 -1.17 2.98 -30.92
C TYR A 125 -2.45 2.76 -30.12
N TYR A 126 -2.70 1.54 -29.67
CA TYR A 126 -3.86 1.23 -28.82
C TYR A 126 -3.74 1.88 -27.45
N LEU A 127 -2.53 1.98 -26.88
CA LEU A 127 -2.29 2.66 -25.60
C LEU A 127 -2.69 4.13 -25.66
N GLU A 128 -2.20 4.87 -26.66
CA GLU A 128 -2.50 6.30 -26.82
C GLU A 128 -3.98 6.55 -27.20
N GLY A 129 -4.58 5.63 -27.93
CA GLY A 129 -6.03 5.65 -28.21
C GLY A 129 -6.85 5.39 -26.94
N ALA A 130 -6.45 4.45 -26.12
CA ALA A 130 -7.08 4.16 -24.83
C ALA A 130 -7.01 5.40 -23.89
N ASP A 131 -5.85 6.04 -23.81
CA ASP A 131 -5.66 7.30 -23.06
C ASP A 131 -6.61 8.41 -23.58
N ASN A 132 -6.80 8.50 -24.89
CA ASN A 132 -7.73 9.47 -25.47
C ASN A 132 -9.18 9.22 -24.99
N PHE A 133 -9.66 7.99 -25.06
CA PHE A 133 -10.98 7.62 -24.55
C PHE A 133 -11.11 7.84 -23.05
N PHE A 134 -10.07 7.56 -22.28
CA PHE A 134 -10.06 7.85 -20.85
C PHE A 134 -10.26 9.35 -20.57
N PHE A 135 -9.54 10.22 -21.26
CA PHE A 135 -9.68 11.68 -21.14
C PHE A 135 -11.02 12.21 -21.66
N LEU A 136 -11.63 11.53 -22.62
CA LEU A 136 -12.98 11.81 -23.11
C LEU A 136 -14.09 11.30 -22.17
N GLU A 137 -13.72 10.73 -21.03
CA GLU A 137 -14.64 10.14 -20.05
C GLU A 137 -15.39 8.88 -20.55
N ASP A 138 -14.89 8.23 -21.62
CA ASP A 138 -15.34 6.91 -22.06
C ASP A 138 -14.41 5.80 -21.54
N GLN A 139 -14.47 5.57 -20.24
CA GLN A 139 -13.62 4.60 -19.56
C GLN A 139 -13.85 3.16 -20.02
N LYS A 140 -15.07 2.81 -20.44
CA LYS A 140 -15.37 1.46 -20.92
C LYS A 140 -14.62 1.15 -22.22
N THR A 141 -14.66 2.08 -23.17
CA THR A 141 -13.93 1.96 -24.42
C THR A 141 -12.42 2.00 -24.17
N ALA A 142 -11.95 2.85 -23.23
CA ALA A 142 -10.55 2.89 -22.84
C ALA A 142 -10.05 1.53 -22.36
N VAL A 143 -10.78 0.83 -21.49
CA VAL A 143 -10.40 -0.52 -21.01
C VAL A 143 -10.22 -1.49 -22.16
N VAL A 144 -11.13 -1.48 -23.16
CA VAL A 144 -11.02 -2.36 -24.33
C VAL A 144 -9.72 -2.12 -25.12
N TYR A 145 -9.34 -0.85 -25.32
CA TYR A 145 -8.11 -0.54 -26.05
C TYR A 145 -6.85 -0.77 -25.21
N TYR A 146 -6.90 -0.61 -23.89
CA TYR A 146 -5.80 -1.06 -23.02
C TYR A 146 -5.60 -2.58 -23.10
N ASP A 147 -6.67 -3.37 -23.16
CA ASP A 147 -6.57 -4.82 -23.34
C ASP A 147 -5.93 -5.18 -24.69
N LEU A 148 -6.28 -4.49 -25.75
CA LEU A 148 -5.63 -4.66 -27.05
C LEU A 148 -4.15 -4.27 -27.00
N ALA A 149 -3.83 -3.17 -26.30
CA ALA A 149 -2.44 -2.74 -26.09
C ALA A 149 -1.62 -3.79 -25.34
N ILE A 150 -2.19 -4.40 -24.28
CA ILE A 150 -1.55 -5.48 -23.52
C ILE A 150 -1.28 -6.68 -24.43
N VAL A 151 -2.29 -7.15 -25.16
CA VAL A 151 -2.15 -8.31 -26.05
C VAL A 151 -1.05 -8.07 -27.10
N GLU A 152 -1.02 -6.90 -27.72
CA GLU A 152 0.00 -6.59 -28.72
C GLU A 152 1.41 -6.42 -28.11
N ALA A 153 1.50 -5.86 -26.90
CA ALA A 153 2.76 -5.74 -26.16
C ALA A 153 3.31 -7.13 -25.75
N GLU A 154 2.44 -8.05 -25.35
CA GLU A 154 2.81 -9.45 -25.04
C GLU A 154 3.33 -10.18 -26.28
N LYS A 155 2.67 -10.04 -27.44
CA LYS A 155 3.15 -10.61 -28.72
C LYS A 155 4.50 -10.03 -29.12
N ALA A 156 4.76 -8.76 -28.79
CA ALA A 156 6.04 -8.11 -29.06
C ALA A 156 7.14 -8.51 -28.06
N GLY A 157 6.81 -9.21 -26.98
CA GLY A 157 7.72 -9.49 -25.87
C GLY A 157 8.17 -8.23 -25.12
N ASN A 158 7.35 -7.17 -25.13
CA ASN A 158 7.67 -5.87 -24.53
C ASN A 158 7.01 -5.75 -23.14
N GLU A 159 7.70 -6.26 -22.11
CA GLU A 159 7.20 -6.23 -20.73
C GLU A 159 6.95 -4.79 -20.23
N ASP A 160 7.71 -3.79 -20.68
CA ASP A 160 7.51 -2.41 -20.27
C ASP A 160 6.16 -1.87 -20.74
N PHE A 161 5.79 -2.09 -22.00
CA PHE A 161 4.48 -1.70 -22.50
C PHE A 161 3.34 -2.49 -21.85
N VAL A 162 3.54 -3.78 -21.56
CA VAL A 162 2.57 -4.57 -20.78
C VAL A 162 2.34 -3.92 -19.42
N GLY A 163 3.41 -3.57 -18.71
CA GLY A 163 3.33 -2.92 -17.40
C GLY A 163 2.60 -1.58 -17.45
N ILE A 164 2.93 -0.72 -18.44
CA ILE A 164 2.32 0.60 -18.61
C ILE A 164 0.83 0.48 -18.96
N ALA A 165 0.47 -0.38 -19.90
CA ALA A 165 -0.92 -0.57 -20.30
C ALA A 165 -1.76 -1.15 -19.12
N LYS A 166 -1.20 -2.08 -18.35
CA LYS A 166 -1.82 -2.58 -17.12
C LYS A 166 -1.97 -1.48 -16.06
N LEU A 167 -0.98 -0.63 -15.86
CA LEU A 167 -1.07 0.49 -14.93
C LEU A 167 -2.22 1.43 -15.27
N TYR A 168 -2.35 1.81 -16.53
CA TYR A 168 -3.41 2.72 -16.98
C TYR A 168 -4.78 2.04 -16.99
N LYS A 169 -4.85 0.78 -17.42
CA LYS A 169 -6.07 -0.03 -17.30
C LYS A 169 -6.54 -0.12 -15.85
N GLY A 170 -5.64 -0.42 -14.91
CA GLY A 170 -5.95 -0.52 -13.50
C GLY A 170 -6.46 0.80 -12.92
N GLY A 171 -5.86 1.93 -13.29
CA GLY A 171 -6.35 3.26 -12.98
C GLY A 171 -7.77 3.49 -13.54
N THR A 172 -8.01 3.13 -14.79
CA THR A 172 -9.33 3.26 -15.45
C THR A 172 -10.40 2.40 -14.80
N LEU A 173 -10.08 1.15 -14.45
CA LEU A 173 -10.97 0.26 -13.70
C LEU A 173 -11.32 0.82 -12.31
N SER A 174 -10.37 1.53 -11.68
CA SER A 174 -10.62 2.25 -10.42
C SER A 174 -11.72 3.30 -10.59
N PHE A 175 -11.70 4.07 -11.70
CA PHE A 175 -12.76 5.04 -12.03
C PHE A 175 -14.11 4.37 -12.30
N LEU A 176 -14.12 3.22 -12.98
CA LEU A 176 -15.33 2.43 -13.19
C LEU A 176 -15.85 1.80 -11.90
N GLY A 177 -15.02 1.81 -10.87
CA GLY A 177 -15.36 1.21 -9.60
C GLY A 177 -15.23 -0.31 -9.56
N GLU A 178 -14.52 -0.90 -10.52
CA GLU A 178 -14.19 -2.33 -10.57
C GLU A 178 -12.99 -2.62 -9.66
N PHE A 179 -13.24 -2.53 -8.34
CA PHE A 179 -12.19 -2.51 -7.31
C PHE A 179 -11.27 -3.74 -7.35
N SER A 180 -11.86 -4.92 -7.49
CA SER A 180 -11.13 -6.19 -7.51
C SER A 180 -10.17 -6.27 -8.69
N ASP A 181 -10.71 -6.01 -9.90
CA ASP A 181 -9.94 -6.10 -11.15
C ASP A 181 -8.88 -5.00 -11.22
N ALA A 182 -9.21 -3.79 -10.75
CA ALA A 182 -8.26 -2.69 -10.63
C ALA A 182 -7.08 -3.06 -9.71
N SER A 183 -7.36 -3.62 -8.53
CA SER A 183 -6.33 -4.02 -7.57
C SER A 183 -5.42 -5.10 -8.16
N GLN A 184 -5.99 -6.13 -8.78
CA GLN A 184 -5.22 -7.21 -9.41
C GLN A 184 -4.31 -6.67 -10.50
N VAL A 185 -4.87 -5.91 -11.45
CA VAL A 185 -4.12 -5.40 -12.61
C VAL A 185 -3.01 -4.44 -12.18
N LEU A 186 -3.25 -3.59 -11.15
CA LEU A 186 -2.23 -2.70 -10.60
C LEU A 186 -1.11 -3.45 -9.89
N GLN A 187 -1.42 -4.53 -9.17
CA GLN A 187 -0.41 -5.40 -8.55
C GLN A 187 0.44 -6.11 -9.61
N GLU A 188 -0.18 -6.62 -10.68
CA GLU A 188 0.54 -7.22 -11.80
C GLU A 188 1.49 -6.20 -12.47
N ALA A 189 1.03 -4.97 -12.71
CA ALA A 189 1.88 -3.89 -13.23
C ALA A 189 3.05 -3.60 -12.28
N SER A 190 2.80 -3.50 -10.99
CA SER A 190 3.85 -3.29 -9.98
C SER A 190 4.91 -4.39 -10.00
N GLN A 191 4.51 -5.66 -10.13
CA GLN A 191 5.44 -6.80 -10.22
C GLN A 191 6.32 -6.73 -11.47
N ILE A 192 5.75 -6.33 -12.63
CA ILE A 192 6.51 -6.14 -13.87
C ILE A 192 7.58 -5.05 -13.66
N PHE A 193 7.21 -3.90 -13.13
CA PHE A 193 8.16 -2.80 -12.90
C PHE A 193 9.20 -3.12 -11.84
N GLN A 194 8.87 -3.93 -10.81
CA GLN A 194 9.84 -4.42 -9.83
C GLN A 194 10.90 -5.32 -10.49
N LYS A 195 10.50 -6.24 -11.37
CA LYS A 195 11.43 -7.05 -12.16
C LYS A 195 12.34 -6.18 -13.04
N ALA A 196 11.76 -5.19 -13.71
CA ALA A 196 12.49 -4.26 -14.56
C ALA A 196 13.36 -3.25 -13.78
N ARG A 197 13.21 -3.16 -12.45
CA ARG A 197 13.82 -2.14 -11.58
C ARG A 197 13.48 -0.71 -12.00
N ASP A 198 12.29 -0.52 -12.57
CA ASP A 198 11.80 0.79 -12.98
C ASP A 198 11.14 1.51 -11.81
N THR A 199 11.95 2.24 -11.05
CA THR A 199 11.50 2.96 -9.85
C THR A 199 10.40 3.97 -10.16
N PHE A 200 10.44 4.62 -11.33
CA PHE A 200 9.45 5.63 -11.70
C PHE A 200 8.04 5.03 -11.83
N HIS A 201 7.91 3.92 -12.57
CA HIS A 201 6.62 3.27 -12.75
C HIS A 201 6.17 2.47 -11.50
N ILE A 202 7.11 1.99 -10.67
CA ILE A 202 6.77 1.44 -9.35
C ILE A 202 6.04 2.50 -8.51
N ILE A 203 6.56 3.74 -8.47
CA ILE A 203 5.94 4.86 -7.77
C ILE A 203 4.52 5.12 -8.32
N GLY A 204 4.35 5.12 -9.65
CA GLY A 204 3.06 5.29 -10.30
C GLY A 204 2.04 4.20 -9.92
N ALA A 205 2.47 2.94 -9.94
CA ALA A 205 1.61 1.81 -9.57
C ALA A 205 1.18 1.87 -8.09
N LYS A 206 2.11 2.18 -7.18
CA LYS A 206 1.82 2.37 -5.76
C LYS A 206 0.90 3.56 -5.50
N ASN A 207 1.04 4.65 -6.27
CA ASN A 207 0.11 5.76 -6.20
C ASN A 207 -1.32 5.33 -6.57
N SER A 208 -1.46 4.62 -7.67
CA SER A 208 -2.77 4.13 -8.13
C SER A 208 -3.40 3.17 -7.13
N LEU A 209 -2.61 2.26 -6.52
CA LEU A 209 -3.08 1.38 -5.44
C LEU A 209 -3.49 2.18 -4.20
N SER A 210 -2.68 3.15 -3.77
CA SER A 210 -3.01 4.02 -2.63
C SER A 210 -4.33 4.76 -2.84
N ILE A 211 -4.55 5.33 -4.03
CA ILE A 211 -5.81 6.01 -4.37
C ILE A 211 -6.98 5.02 -4.37
N LEU A 212 -6.81 3.85 -4.99
CA LEU A 212 -7.83 2.80 -5.03
C LEU A 212 -8.26 2.37 -3.63
N TYR A 213 -7.31 2.13 -2.74
CA TYR A 213 -7.57 1.76 -1.35
C TYR A 213 -8.26 2.89 -0.57
N SER A 214 -7.78 4.14 -0.70
CA SER A 214 -8.39 5.32 -0.08
C SER A 214 -9.85 5.54 -0.50
N GLN A 215 -10.15 5.40 -1.80
CA GLN A 215 -11.52 5.52 -2.32
C GLN A 215 -12.48 4.49 -1.72
N ASN A 216 -11.97 3.34 -1.33
CA ASN A 216 -12.76 2.27 -0.71
C ASN A 216 -12.63 2.22 0.82
N ALA A 217 -12.06 3.26 1.44
CA ALA A 217 -11.87 3.43 2.88
C ALA A 217 -10.90 2.41 3.53
N PHE A 218 -10.00 1.81 2.77
CA PHE A 218 -8.87 1.03 3.25
C PHE A 218 -7.68 1.97 3.52
N PHE A 219 -7.81 2.82 4.54
CA PHE A 219 -6.85 3.89 4.80
C PHE A 219 -5.48 3.39 5.27
N ASP A 220 -5.43 2.24 5.96
CA ASP A 220 -4.17 1.65 6.40
C ASP A 220 -3.39 1.08 5.22
N GLU A 221 -4.05 0.35 4.32
CA GLU A 221 -3.46 -0.16 3.09
C GLU A 221 -3.03 0.99 2.17
N ALA A 222 -3.87 2.02 2.04
CA ALA A 222 -3.54 3.22 1.28
C ALA A 222 -2.28 3.92 1.82
N ARG A 223 -2.15 3.98 3.15
CA ARG A 223 -0.98 4.57 3.82
C ARG A 223 0.28 3.74 3.57
N ILE A 224 0.22 2.42 3.70
CA ILE A 224 1.38 1.53 3.45
C ILE A 224 1.92 1.74 2.05
N GLU A 225 1.07 1.66 1.02
CA GLU A 225 1.50 1.87 -0.37
C GLU A 225 2.06 3.27 -0.61
N ARG A 226 1.47 4.28 0.01
CA ARG A 226 1.89 5.68 -0.11
C ARG A 226 3.23 5.94 0.58
N ASP A 227 3.44 5.42 1.80
CA ASP A 227 4.66 5.64 2.55
C ASP A 227 5.87 5.01 1.82
N GLU A 228 5.70 3.81 1.28
CA GLU A 228 6.73 3.18 0.44
C GLU A 228 7.00 3.98 -0.84
N ALA A 229 5.95 4.51 -1.46
CA ALA A 229 6.08 5.33 -2.67
C ALA A 229 6.76 6.68 -2.39
N ILE A 230 6.49 7.30 -1.24
CA ILE A 230 7.15 8.54 -0.80
C ILE A 230 8.66 8.31 -0.68
N LEU A 231 9.08 7.24 0.02
CA LEU A 231 10.51 6.90 0.15
C LEU A 231 11.21 6.73 -1.21
N LEU A 232 10.53 6.10 -2.17
CA LEU A 232 11.06 5.95 -3.53
C LEU A 232 11.10 7.28 -4.28
N ALA A 233 10.04 8.09 -4.17
CA ALA A 233 9.93 9.38 -4.83
C ALA A 233 10.95 10.41 -4.29
N GLU A 234 11.23 10.40 -3.00
CA GLU A 234 12.29 11.21 -2.38
C GLU A 234 13.67 10.84 -2.92
N LYS A 235 13.95 9.53 -3.05
CA LYS A 235 15.23 9.02 -3.54
C LYS A 235 15.53 9.46 -4.98
N ILE A 236 14.51 9.62 -5.83
CA ILE A 236 14.66 10.05 -7.22
C ILE A 236 14.27 11.52 -7.44
N GLU A 237 14.04 12.27 -6.37
CA GLU A 237 13.62 13.68 -6.40
C GLU A 237 12.37 13.95 -7.26
N SER A 238 11.40 13.03 -7.22
CA SER A 238 10.15 13.12 -8.00
C SER A 238 9.12 14.00 -7.29
N PHE A 239 9.34 15.31 -7.30
CA PHE A 239 8.51 16.25 -6.54
C PHE A 239 7.04 16.28 -6.97
N GLY A 240 6.73 16.01 -8.23
CA GLY A 240 5.35 15.89 -8.71
C GLY A 240 4.59 14.74 -8.01
N HIS A 241 5.22 13.57 -7.88
CA HIS A 241 4.63 12.46 -7.13
C HIS A 241 4.53 12.77 -5.64
N LEU A 242 5.56 13.38 -5.04
CA LEU A 242 5.52 13.79 -3.63
C LEU A 242 4.36 14.75 -3.35
N THR A 243 4.13 15.73 -4.24
CA THR A 243 2.97 16.63 -4.14
C THR A 243 1.66 15.85 -4.09
N SER A 244 1.48 14.90 -5.01
CA SER A 244 0.28 14.08 -5.08
C SER A 244 0.11 13.19 -3.85
N PHE A 245 1.18 12.57 -3.36
CA PHE A 245 1.14 11.70 -2.18
C PHE A 245 0.74 12.46 -0.92
N TYR A 246 1.34 13.60 -0.66
CA TYR A 246 1.02 14.41 0.50
C TYR A 246 -0.41 15.00 0.40
N TYR A 247 -0.85 15.38 -0.80
CA TYR A 247 -2.23 15.82 -1.01
C TYR A 247 -3.24 14.69 -0.75
N ASN A 248 -2.96 13.48 -1.25
CA ASN A 248 -3.80 12.31 -1.01
C ASN A 248 -3.82 11.93 0.49
N ALA A 249 -2.68 12.03 1.18
CA ALA A 249 -2.61 11.84 2.63
C ALA A 249 -3.46 12.85 3.40
N ALA A 250 -3.45 14.12 2.97
CA ALA A 250 -4.30 15.15 3.56
C ALA A 250 -5.80 14.89 3.31
N THR A 251 -6.13 14.36 2.13
CA THR A 251 -7.51 13.98 1.79
C THR A 251 -7.98 12.81 2.65
N ASP A 252 -7.13 11.82 2.89
CA ASP A 252 -7.43 10.69 3.77
C ASP A 252 -7.58 11.15 5.22
N ALA A 253 -6.71 12.04 5.70
CA ALA A 253 -6.81 12.64 7.02
C ALA A 253 -8.14 13.39 7.20
N ARG A 254 -8.58 14.16 6.17
CA ARG A 254 -9.90 14.81 6.16
C ARG A 254 -11.05 13.82 6.28
N LYS A 255 -11.01 12.71 5.50
CA LYS A 255 -12.04 11.65 5.54
C LYS A 255 -12.10 10.96 6.92
N GLN A 256 -10.99 10.91 7.63
CA GLN A 256 -10.87 10.31 8.96
C GLN A 256 -11.09 11.32 10.10
N GLY A 257 -11.19 12.62 9.82
CA GLY A 257 -11.36 13.69 10.82
C GLY A 257 -10.09 13.98 11.62
N ILE A 258 -8.89 13.78 11.03
CA ILE A 258 -7.58 14.01 11.66
C ILE A 258 -7.01 15.34 11.11
N ASP A 259 -7.44 16.46 11.70
CA ASP A 259 -7.16 17.80 11.15
C ASP A 259 -5.67 18.20 11.27
N GLU A 260 -4.96 17.76 12.30
CA GLU A 260 -3.52 18.03 12.43
C GLU A 260 -2.73 17.41 11.30
N ASP A 261 -2.96 16.12 11.01
CA ASP A 261 -2.30 15.41 9.92
C ASP A 261 -2.66 16.01 8.56
N ARG A 262 -3.91 16.46 8.40
CA ARG A 262 -4.39 17.13 7.19
C ARG A 262 -3.55 18.37 6.88
N ILE A 263 -3.34 19.25 7.87
CA ILE A 263 -2.56 20.48 7.70
C ILE A 263 -1.09 20.19 7.44
N VAL A 264 -0.50 19.25 8.19
CA VAL A 264 0.90 18.82 8.02
C VAL A 264 1.12 18.33 6.59
N ASN A 265 0.27 17.47 6.11
CA ASN A 265 0.37 16.90 4.76
C ASN A 265 0.12 17.95 3.66
N LEU A 266 -0.84 18.88 3.82
CA LEU A 266 -1.03 19.98 2.86
C LEU A 266 0.20 20.88 2.76
N LYS A 267 0.83 21.21 3.89
CA LYS A 267 2.07 21.99 3.90
C LYS A 267 3.22 21.23 3.24
N ALA A 268 3.33 19.93 3.47
CA ALA A 268 4.30 19.08 2.80
C ALA A 268 4.06 19.04 1.28
N ALA A 269 2.79 18.93 0.85
CA ALA A 269 2.41 18.99 -0.56
C ALA A 269 2.81 20.32 -1.21
N ILE A 270 2.55 21.45 -0.55
CA ILE A 270 2.95 22.78 -1.04
C ILE A 270 4.47 22.89 -1.16
N ASN A 271 5.22 22.39 -0.17
CA ASN A 271 6.67 22.42 -0.21
C ASN A 271 7.25 21.54 -1.34
N ALA A 272 6.66 20.40 -1.61
CA ALA A 272 7.01 19.55 -2.74
C ALA A 272 6.63 20.24 -4.06
N ASN A 273 5.43 20.83 -4.14
CA ASN A 273 4.93 21.50 -5.34
C ASN A 273 5.82 22.65 -5.80
N LYS A 274 6.36 23.44 -4.87
CA LYS A 274 7.30 24.54 -5.17
C LYS A 274 8.56 24.08 -5.90
N LYS A 275 8.91 22.80 -5.80
CA LYS A 275 10.07 22.20 -6.47
C LYS A 275 9.71 21.53 -7.80
N THR A 276 8.44 21.52 -8.17
CA THR A 276 7.99 21.02 -9.48
C THR A 276 8.32 22.01 -10.59
N ARG A 277 8.23 21.57 -11.82
CA ARG A 277 8.50 22.41 -12.99
C ARG A 277 7.44 23.52 -13.20
N ASN A 278 6.19 23.21 -12.88
CA ASN A 278 5.03 24.08 -13.08
C ASN A 278 4.19 24.10 -11.78
N PRO A 279 4.66 24.76 -10.71
CA PRO A 279 3.97 24.74 -9.43
C PRO A 279 2.58 25.39 -9.47
N GLU A 280 2.36 26.33 -10.39
CA GLU A 280 1.09 27.04 -10.59
C GLU A 280 -0.09 26.12 -10.94
N LEU A 281 0.17 24.92 -11.44
CA LEU A 281 -0.89 23.98 -11.82
C LEU A 281 -1.69 23.44 -10.64
N ASN A 282 -1.03 23.26 -9.50
CA ASN A 282 -1.65 22.66 -8.30
C ASN A 282 -1.79 23.65 -7.15
N GLU A 283 -1.19 24.84 -7.24
CA GLU A 283 -1.07 25.77 -6.13
C GLU A 283 -2.42 26.15 -5.54
N ALA A 284 -3.37 26.55 -6.37
CA ALA A 284 -4.70 26.95 -5.91
C ALA A 284 -5.44 25.81 -5.19
N THR A 285 -5.34 24.58 -5.68
CA THR A 285 -5.96 23.40 -5.05
C THR A 285 -5.35 23.11 -3.67
N LEU A 286 -4.03 23.22 -3.56
CA LEU A 286 -3.32 22.99 -2.29
C LEU A 286 -3.64 24.10 -1.25
N LEU A 287 -3.63 25.35 -1.68
CA LEU A 287 -3.99 26.49 -0.84
C LEU A 287 -5.46 26.41 -0.41
N ALA A 288 -6.38 26.07 -1.31
CA ALA A 288 -7.79 25.86 -1.00
C ALA A 288 -7.97 24.79 0.07
N GLY A 289 -7.19 23.69 -0.02
CA GLY A 289 -7.15 22.65 1.02
C GLY A 289 -6.82 23.22 2.41
N LEU A 290 -5.82 24.12 2.50
CA LEU A 290 -5.45 24.79 3.76
C LEU A 290 -6.53 25.76 4.23
N VAL A 291 -7.14 26.56 3.33
CA VAL A 291 -8.25 27.45 3.69
C VAL A 291 -9.37 26.67 4.35
N ILE A 292 -9.76 25.55 3.74
CA ILE A 292 -10.81 24.68 4.27
C ILE A 292 -10.41 24.08 5.61
N ALA A 293 -9.18 23.54 5.72
CA ALA A 293 -8.70 22.93 6.95
C ALA A 293 -8.69 23.94 8.12
N TYR A 294 -8.21 25.15 7.88
CA TYR A 294 -8.20 26.20 8.92
C TYR A 294 -9.59 26.74 9.21
N SER A 295 -10.48 26.77 8.22
CA SER A 295 -11.90 27.15 8.43
C SER A 295 -12.63 26.11 9.29
N ASP A 296 -12.36 24.82 9.09
CA ASP A 296 -12.94 23.73 9.89
C ASP A 296 -12.46 23.79 11.36
N LEU A 297 -11.26 24.33 11.61
CA LEU A 297 -10.69 24.55 12.95
C LEU A 297 -10.98 25.93 13.56
N ASP A 298 -11.83 26.74 12.92
CA ASP A 298 -12.12 28.12 13.32
C ASP A 298 -10.89 29.05 13.41
N ASN A 299 -9.81 28.68 12.71
CA ASN A 299 -8.60 29.51 12.61
C ASN A 299 -8.71 30.46 11.41
N LEU A 300 -9.59 31.44 11.55
CA LEU A 300 -9.91 32.40 10.49
C LEU A 300 -8.67 33.19 9.99
N PRO A 301 -7.73 33.64 10.84
CA PRO A 301 -6.57 34.40 10.36
C PRO A 301 -5.70 33.61 9.37
N GLU A 302 -5.43 32.34 9.64
CA GLU A 302 -4.67 31.51 8.70
C GLU A 302 -5.49 31.20 7.44
N ALA A 303 -6.79 30.94 7.55
CA ALA A 303 -7.67 30.73 6.41
C ALA A 303 -7.71 31.98 5.49
N GLU A 304 -7.83 33.17 6.06
CA GLU A 304 -7.82 34.45 5.32
C GLU A 304 -6.48 34.70 4.61
N LYS A 305 -5.38 34.37 5.25
CA LYS A 305 -4.06 34.47 4.65
C LYS A 305 -3.96 33.65 3.37
N TYR A 306 -4.36 32.35 3.43
CA TYR A 306 -4.24 31.46 2.28
C TYR A 306 -5.27 31.76 1.17
N ILE A 307 -6.48 32.20 1.49
CA ILE A 307 -7.41 32.63 0.43
C ILE A 307 -6.90 33.88 -0.29
N GLY A 308 -6.28 34.83 0.44
CA GLY A 308 -5.63 35.98 -0.14
C GLY A 308 -4.44 35.64 -1.05
N GLU A 309 -3.78 34.51 -0.81
CA GLU A 309 -2.72 34.01 -1.72
C GLU A 309 -3.33 33.49 -3.03
N ILE A 310 -4.53 32.84 -2.98
CA ILE A 310 -5.27 32.42 -4.18
C ILE A 310 -5.76 33.64 -5.00
N GLU A 311 -6.20 34.70 -4.33
CA GLU A 311 -6.77 35.89 -4.96
C GLU A 311 -5.74 36.85 -5.59
N ARG A 312 -4.45 36.67 -5.30
CA ARG A 312 -3.38 37.55 -5.80
C ARG A 312 -3.06 37.40 -7.29
N SER A 313 -3.62 36.42 -7.97
CA SER A 313 -3.40 36.25 -9.40
C SER A 313 -4.44 37.04 -10.20
N ASP A 314 -3.97 38.03 -10.93
CA ASP A 314 -4.79 38.96 -11.75
C ASP A 314 -5.09 38.43 -13.18
N GLU A 315 -4.67 37.21 -13.51
CA GLU A 315 -4.89 36.66 -14.84
C GLU A 315 -6.29 36.00 -14.96
N GLU A 316 -7.12 36.46 -15.89
CA GLU A 316 -8.45 35.92 -16.16
C GLU A 316 -8.41 34.42 -16.49
N THR A 317 -7.40 33.99 -17.26
CA THR A 317 -7.14 32.59 -17.61
C THR A 317 -6.80 31.75 -16.37
N TRP A 318 -6.10 32.33 -15.41
CA TRP A 318 -5.78 31.67 -14.13
C TRP A 318 -7.05 31.45 -13.30
N PHE A 319 -7.92 32.46 -13.21
CA PHE A 319 -9.16 32.38 -12.44
C PHE A 319 -10.11 31.32 -13.01
N GLU A 320 -10.34 31.31 -14.32
CA GLU A 320 -11.20 30.30 -14.95
C GLU A 320 -10.72 28.86 -14.69
N ARG A 321 -9.42 28.64 -14.74
CA ARG A 321 -8.82 27.32 -14.44
C ARG A 321 -8.97 26.91 -12.97
N ASN A 322 -8.85 27.88 -12.05
CA ASN A 322 -8.81 27.65 -10.61
C ASN A 322 -10.13 28.01 -9.90
N LYS A 323 -11.20 28.28 -10.65
CA LYS A 323 -12.50 28.67 -10.16
C LYS A 323 -13.09 27.66 -9.17
N GLU A 324 -12.94 26.37 -9.45
CA GLU A 324 -13.48 25.32 -8.61
C GLU A 324 -12.82 25.29 -7.21
N PRO A 325 -11.48 25.17 -7.05
CA PRO A 325 -10.85 25.20 -5.74
C PRO A 325 -11.09 26.55 -5.01
N TYR A 326 -11.13 27.66 -5.72
CA TYR A 326 -11.46 28.96 -5.14
C TYR A 326 -12.87 28.99 -4.54
N LEU A 327 -13.87 28.48 -5.25
CA LEU A 327 -15.26 28.42 -4.76
C LEU A 327 -15.39 27.48 -3.56
N ASP A 328 -14.67 26.33 -3.58
CA ASP A 328 -14.68 25.42 -2.44
C ASP A 328 -14.06 26.05 -1.18
N ALA A 329 -12.92 26.75 -1.33
CA ALA A 329 -12.30 27.49 -0.25
C ALA A 329 -13.20 28.62 0.27
N SER A 330 -13.74 29.45 -0.65
CA SER A 330 -14.50 30.65 -0.31
C SER A 330 -15.83 30.34 0.41
N LYS A 331 -16.51 29.26 0.00
CA LYS A 331 -17.78 28.87 0.68
C LYS A 331 -17.51 28.39 2.10
N ASN A 332 -16.43 27.62 2.33
CA ASN A 332 -16.10 27.11 3.67
C ASN A 332 -15.64 28.25 4.59
N LEU A 333 -14.79 29.17 4.09
CA LEU A 333 -14.36 30.33 4.84
C LEU A 333 -15.53 31.27 5.18
N ALA A 334 -16.42 31.55 4.22
CA ALA A 334 -17.61 32.36 4.46
C ALA A 334 -18.53 31.73 5.50
N PHE A 335 -18.67 30.40 5.47
CA PHE A 335 -19.48 29.68 6.46
C PHE A 335 -18.85 29.77 7.86
N ALA A 336 -17.52 29.56 8.00
CA ALA A 336 -16.81 29.72 9.27
C ALA A 336 -16.93 31.17 9.82
N LYS A 337 -16.90 32.16 8.95
CA LYS A 337 -17.15 33.57 9.31
C LYS A 337 -18.62 33.90 9.63
N LYS A 338 -19.51 32.92 9.56
CA LYS A 338 -20.97 33.08 9.73
C LYS A 338 -21.62 34.03 8.68
N GLN A 339 -20.96 34.23 7.55
CA GLN A 339 -21.47 34.97 6.39
C GLN A 339 -22.28 34.02 5.48
N TYR A 340 -23.40 33.54 6.01
CA TYR A 340 -24.11 32.41 5.41
C TYR A 340 -24.69 32.69 4.02
N ASP A 341 -25.13 33.92 3.75
CA ASP A 341 -25.61 34.30 2.41
C ASP A 341 -24.48 34.21 1.38
N LEU A 342 -23.28 34.64 1.75
CA LEU A 342 -22.09 34.54 0.90
C LEU A 342 -21.64 33.09 0.73
N ALA A 343 -21.68 32.30 1.80
CA ALA A 343 -21.42 30.88 1.77
C ALA A 343 -22.38 30.14 0.84
N LEU A 344 -23.66 30.48 0.86
CA LEU A 344 -24.69 29.95 -0.05
C LEU A 344 -24.41 30.32 -1.51
N LYS A 345 -24.04 31.57 -1.77
CA LYS A 345 -23.71 32.03 -3.13
C LYS A 345 -22.57 31.18 -3.72
N TYR A 346 -21.42 31.10 -3.02
CA TYR A 346 -20.30 30.30 -3.47
C TYR A 346 -20.63 28.80 -3.50
N GLY A 347 -21.41 28.33 -2.54
CA GLY A 347 -21.86 26.95 -2.45
C GLY A 347 -22.71 26.51 -3.64
N LEU A 348 -23.63 27.35 -4.09
CA LEU A 348 -24.48 27.10 -5.27
C LEU A 348 -23.61 27.01 -6.55
N GLU A 349 -22.73 27.99 -6.75
CA GLU A 349 -21.81 27.97 -7.90
C GLU A 349 -20.95 26.73 -7.91
N HIS A 350 -20.37 26.37 -6.75
CA HIS A 350 -19.56 25.16 -6.60
C HIS A 350 -20.38 23.88 -6.88
N LEU A 351 -21.61 23.78 -6.33
CA LEU A 351 -22.48 22.63 -6.56
C LEU A 351 -22.83 22.45 -8.03
N VAL A 352 -23.06 23.55 -8.76
CA VAL A 352 -23.32 23.53 -10.22
C VAL A 352 -22.13 22.93 -10.95
N LEU A 353 -20.88 23.32 -10.59
CA LEU A 353 -19.67 22.75 -11.19
C LEU A 353 -19.53 21.26 -10.87
N LYS A 354 -19.76 20.85 -9.61
CA LYS A 354 -19.65 19.44 -9.20
C LYS A 354 -20.69 18.54 -9.89
N ARG A 355 -21.91 19.04 -10.11
CA ARG A 355 -22.97 18.28 -10.83
C ARG A 355 -22.68 18.06 -12.32
N GLN A 356 -21.74 18.80 -12.90
CA GLN A 356 -21.30 18.56 -14.27
C GLN A 356 -20.29 17.40 -14.37
N GLY A 357 -19.72 16.97 -13.25
CA GLY A 357 -18.79 15.84 -13.16
C GLY A 357 -19.48 14.54 -12.76
N THR A 358 -18.70 13.45 -12.81
CA THR A 358 -19.16 12.10 -12.49
C THR A 358 -18.77 11.65 -11.08
N GLN A 359 -18.13 12.51 -10.27
CA GLN A 359 -17.60 12.18 -8.95
C GLN A 359 -18.69 12.34 -7.87
N TYR A 360 -19.43 11.29 -7.61
CA TYR A 360 -20.56 11.30 -6.66
C TYR A 360 -20.18 11.68 -5.22
N GLU A 361 -18.95 11.36 -4.77
CA GLU A 361 -18.47 11.74 -3.42
C GLU A 361 -18.37 13.27 -3.28
N GLU A 362 -17.93 13.97 -4.33
CA GLU A 362 -17.84 15.44 -4.33
C GLU A 362 -19.22 16.10 -4.40
N ILE A 363 -20.12 15.53 -5.20
CA ILE A 363 -21.51 16.00 -5.25
C ILE A 363 -22.18 15.82 -3.87
N GLN A 364 -21.97 14.67 -3.24
CA GLN A 364 -22.48 14.35 -1.91
C GLN A 364 -21.96 15.35 -0.86
N ALA A 365 -20.67 15.69 -0.88
CA ALA A 365 -20.07 16.66 0.02
C ALA A 365 -20.64 18.09 -0.21
N ALA A 366 -20.82 18.48 -1.48
CA ALA A 366 -21.40 19.77 -1.83
C ALA A 366 -22.88 19.87 -1.39
N GLU A 367 -23.68 18.82 -1.56
CA GLU A 367 -25.06 18.75 -1.08
C GLU A 367 -25.15 18.87 0.45
N ARG A 368 -24.22 18.19 1.18
CA ARG A 368 -24.12 18.30 2.64
C ARG A 368 -23.82 19.71 3.08
N PHE A 369 -22.85 20.37 2.42
CA PHE A 369 -22.51 21.77 2.71
C PHE A 369 -23.74 22.68 2.52
N MET A 370 -24.48 22.54 1.40
CA MET A 370 -25.68 23.31 1.14
C MET A 370 -26.74 23.09 2.21
N ALA A 371 -26.96 21.87 2.65
CA ALA A 371 -27.87 21.56 3.74
C ALA A 371 -27.49 22.33 5.02
N SER A 372 -26.22 22.29 5.42
CA SER A 372 -25.71 23.00 6.61
C SER A 372 -25.85 24.53 6.47
N ALA A 373 -25.57 25.05 5.28
CA ALA A 373 -25.66 26.49 5.03
C ALA A 373 -27.13 27.01 5.06
N TYR A 374 -28.07 26.25 4.48
CA TYR A 374 -29.49 26.59 4.58
C TYR A 374 -30.03 26.42 5.99
N GLU A 375 -29.58 25.43 6.74
CA GLU A 375 -29.94 25.28 8.15
C GLU A 375 -29.49 26.49 8.98
N ALA A 376 -28.25 26.96 8.75
CA ALA A 376 -27.69 28.12 9.47
C ALA A 376 -28.48 29.44 9.26
N ILE A 377 -29.14 29.62 8.11
CA ILE A 377 -30.04 30.77 7.86
C ILE A 377 -31.48 30.48 8.24
N GLY A 378 -31.80 29.29 8.80
CA GLY A 378 -33.12 28.91 9.23
C GLY A 378 -34.08 28.45 8.12
N ASN A 379 -33.60 28.27 6.89
CA ASN A 379 -34.41 27.73 5.78
C ASN A 379 -34.42 26.17 5.85
N LYS A 380 -35.31 25.67 6.71
CA LYS A 380 -35.41 24.21 6.99
C LYS A 380 -35.86 23.41 5.78
N GLU A 381 -36.66 23.97 4.88
CA GLU A 381 -37.13 23.25 3.68
C GLU A 381 -36.01 23.00 2.71
N ALA A 382 -35.24 24.02 2.34
CA ALA A 382 -34.10 23.89 1.47
C ALA A 382 -32.98 22.98 2.12
N ALA A 383 -32.75 23.16 3.43
CA ALA A 383 -31.83 22.31 4.17
C ALA A 383 -32.21 20.83 4.07
N TYR A 384 -33.50 20.52 4.27
CA TYR A 384 -34.01 19.15 4.16
C TYR A 384 -33.83 18.55 2.74
N GLU A 385 -34.17 19.33 1.71
CA GLU A 385 -34.03 18.86 0.32
C GLU A 385 -32.58 18.56 -0.05
N HIS A 386 -31.62 19.39 0.35
CA HIS A 386 -30.20 19.13 0.14
C HIS A 386 -29.70 17.98 1.01
N PHE A 387 -30.12 17.86 2.25
CA PHE A 387 -29.78 16.75 3.12
C PHE A 387 -30.31 15.41 2.59
N LYS A 388 -31.54 15.39 2.07
CA LYS A 388 -32.14 14.22 1.43
C LYS A 388 -31.28 13.75 0.22
N LYS A 389 -30.86 14.67 -0.64
CA LYS A 389 -29.97 14.35 -1.78
C LYS A 389 -28.64 13.81 -1.31
N HIS A 390 -28.02 14.48 -0.31
CA HIS A 390 -26.80 13.99 0.34
C HIS A 390 -26.96 12.55 0.83
N THR A 391 -28.04 12.27 1.59
CA THR A 391 -28.27 10.93 2.14
C THR A 391 -28.50 9.89 1.05
N THR A 392 -29.27 10.21 0.02
CA THR A 392 -29.52 9.32 -1.11
C THR A 392 -28.21 8.92 -1.82
N ILE A 393 -27.35 9.91 -2.07
CA ILE A 393 -26.04 9.66 -2.71
C ILE A 393 -25.14 8.88 -1.76
N ASN A 394 -25.10 9.24 -0.48
CA ASN A 394 -24.30 8.56 0.54
C ASN A 394 -24.67 7.08 0.69
N ASP A 395 -25.97 6.77 0.72
CA ASP A 395 -26.45 5.39 0.82
C ASP A 395 -26.08 4.58 -0.42
N SER A 396 -26.19 5.20 -1.60
CA SER A 396 -25.75 4.58 -2.85
C SER A 396 -24.25 4.26 -2.84
N ILE A 397 -23.41 5.24 -2.45
CA ILE A 397 -21.95 5.03 -2.33
C ILE A 397 -21.65 3.96 -1.28
N GLY A 398 -22.30 4.01 -0.12
CA GLY A 398 -22.09 3.05 0.96
C GLY A 398 -22.45 1.60 0.58
N ASN A 399 -23.53 1.41 -0.16
CA ASN A 399 -23.95 0.10 -0.65
C ASN A 399 -22.97 -0.43 -1.72
N ILE A 400 -22.57 0.41 -2.66
CA ILE A 400 -21.58 0.05 -3.68
C ILE A 400 -20.25 -0.31 -3.00
N ARG A 401 -19.79 0.48 -2.03
CA ARG A 401 -18.55 0.23 -1.29
C ARG A 401 -18.59 -1.11 -0.54
N LYS A 402 -19.68 -1.46 0.13
CA LYS A 402 -19.83 -2.76 0.82
C LYS A 402 -19.73 -3.94 -0.14
N ILE A 403 -20.36 -3.83 -1.32
CA ILE A 403 -20.31 -4.87 -2.36
C ILE A 403 -18.88 -5.01 -2.89
N LYS A 404 -18.20 -3.90 -3.15
CA LYS A 404 -16.81 -3.91 -3.65
C LYS A 404 -15.82 -4.50 -2.66
N VAL A 405 -15.95 -4.14 -1.38
CA VAL A 405 -15.12 -4.68 -0.29
C VAL A 405 -15.30 -6.19 -0.18
N LEU A 406 -16.55 -6.66 -0.21
CA LEU A 406 -16.85 -8.10 -0.17
C LEU A 406 -16.26 -8.82 -1.39
N SER A 407 -16.45 -8.27 -2.59
CA SER A 407 -15.88 -8.80 -3.83
C SER A 407 -14.35 -8.86 -3.79
N TYR A 408 -13.70 -7.84 -3.25
CA TYR A 408 -12.24 -7.80 -3.09
C TYR A 408 -11.72 -8.94 -2.19
N TYR A 409 -12.28 -9.08 -0.99
CA TYR A 409 -11.86 -10.17 -0.10
C TYR A 409 -12.18 -11.55 -0.67
N GLN A 410 -13.28 -11.68 -1.39
CA GLN A 410 -13.61 -12.92 -2.09
C GLN A 410 -12.56 -13.23 -3.18
N THR A 411 -12.16 -12.23 -3.98
CA THR A 411 -11.14 -12.38 -5.02
C THR A 411 -9.76 -12.68 -4.42
N LEU A 412 -9.38 -12.00 -3.34
CA LEU A 412 -8.14 -12.26 -2.60
C LEU A 412 -8.10 -13.71 -2.10
N TYR A 413 -9.19 -14.17 -1.48
CA TYR A 413 -9.33 -15.56 -1.03
C TYR A 413 -9.25 -16.56 -2.19
N GLU A 414 -9.94 -16.29 -3.30
CA GLU A 414 -9.90 -17.15 -4.48
C GLU A 414 -8.52 -17.17 -5.14
N THR A 415 -7.83 -16.03 -5.19
CA THR A 415 -6.47 -15.91 -5.72
C THR A 415 -5.48 -16.69 -4.85
N GLU A 416 -5.52 -16.51 -3.54
CA GLU A 416 -4.70 -17.27 -2.59
C GLU A 416 -4.93 -18.78 -2.72
N LYS A 417 -6.20 -19.17 -2.85
CA LYS A 417 -6.58 -20.56 -3.07
C LYS A 417 -6.07 -21.10 -4.41
N ARG A 418 -6.11 -20.29 -5.48
CA ARG A 418 -5.53 -20.65 -6.78
C ARG A 418 -4.02 -20.80 -6.71
N ASP A 419 -3.34 -19.87 -6.06
CA ASP A 419 -1.88 -19.90 -5.89
C ASP A 419 -1.44 -21.12 -5.08
N LEU A 420 -2.15 -21.46 -4.02
CA LEU A 420 -1.93 -22.69 -3.28
C LEU A 420 -2.13 -23.93 -4.15
N LYS A 421 -3.17 -23.92 -5.00
CA LYS A 421 -3.44 -25.01 -5.93
C LYS A 421 -2.37 -25.10 -7.03
N ILE A 422 -1.93 -23.97 -7.58
CA ILE A 422 -0.84 -23.90 -8.57
C ILE A 422 0.47 -24.42 -7.95
N LYS A 423 0.80 -23.99 -6.73
CA LYS A 423 1.98 -24.50 -6.01
C LYS A 423 1.90 -26.00 -5.77
N ALA A 424 0.73 -26.50 -5.37
CA ALA A 424 0.49 -27.93 -5.22
C ALA A 424 0.66 -28.67 -6.56
N GLN A 425 0.07 -28.16 -7.65
CA GLN A 425 0.20 -28.73 -8.99
C GLN A 425 1.64 -28.68 -9.52
N GLN A 426 2.36 -27.58 -9.29
CA GLN A 426 3.79 -27.50 -9.66
C GLN A 426 4.64 -28.50 -8.88
N SER A 427 4.35 -28.69 -7.60
CA SER A 427 4.98 -29.74 -6.79
C SER A 427 4.69 -31.13 -7.33
N ASP A 428 3.45 -31.39 -7.73
CA ASP A 428 3.04 -32.66 -8.33
C ASP A 428 3.70 -32.89 -9.72
N ILE A 429 3.78 -31.87 -10.56
CA ILE A 429 4.46 -31.92 -11.86
C ILE A 429 5.96 -32.17 -11.67
N ALA A 430 6.61 -31.44 -10.74
CA ALA A 430 8.01 -31.66 -10.43
C ALA A 430 8.28 -33.09 -9.89
N LEU A 431 7.32 -33.62 -9.13
CA LEU A 431 7.37 -35.01 -8.66
C LEU A 431 7.21 -36.02 -9.80
N LEU A 432 6.31 -35.74 -10.74
CA LEU A 432 6.07 -36.58 -11.93
C LEU A 432 7.26 -36.53 -12.90
N ASP A 433 7.85 -35.38 -13.13
CA ASP A 433 9.04 -35.22 -13.95
C ASP A 433 10.27 -35.90 -13.32
N SER A 434 10.43 -35.79 -11.99
CA SER A 434 11.43 -36.51 -11.25
C SER A 434 11.27 -38.05 -11.37
N ARG A 435 10.00 -38.51 -11.29
CA ARG A 435 9.68 -39.93 -11.47
C ARG A 435 9.91 -40.44 -12.90
N ASN A 436 9.60 -39.64 -13.91
CA ASN A 436 9.85 -39.98 -15.31
C ASN A 436 11.33 -39.98 -15.65
N SER A 437 12.07 -39.01 -15.14
CA SER A 437 13.53 -38.98 -15.26
C SER A 437 14.19 -40.20 -14.62
N GLN A 438 13.71 -40.58 -13.42
CA GLN A 438 14.20 -41.81 -12.74
C GLN A 438 13.87 -43.11 -13.53
N LYS A 439 12.67 -43.19 -14.12
CA LYS A 439 12.30 -44.35 -14.98
C LYS A 439 13.13 -44.41 -16.23
N SER A 440 13.42 -43.31 -16.89
CA SER A 440 14.24 -43.31 -18.11
C SER A 440 15.73 -43.61 -17.81
N GLN A 441 16.23 -43.18 -16.68
CA GLN A 441 17.58 -43.55 -16.21
C GLN A 441 17.71 -45.04 -15.85
N LEU A 442 16.65 -45.60 -15.19
CA LEU A 442 16.60 -47.05 -14.90
C LEU A 442 16.54 -47.92 -16.17
N LEU A 443 15.83 -47.46 -17.19
CA LEU A 443 15.75 -48.15 -18.48
C LEU A 443 17.06 -48.08 -19.29
N LEU A 444 17.82 -46.99 -19.15
CA LEU A 444 19.08 -46.76 -19.87
C LEU A 444 20.30 -47.47 -19.23
N PHE A 445 20.31 -47.53 -17.92
CA PHE A 445 21.48 -48.10 -17.20
C PHE A 445 21.17 -49.42 -16.49
N GLY A 446 20.01 -50.00 -16.80
CA GLY A 446 19.43 -51.14 -16.07
C GLY A 446 20.00 -52.53 -16.28
N GLY A 447 21.29 -52.69 -16.42
CA GLY A 447 21.76 -54.07 -16.63
C GLY A 447 22.91 -54.57 -15.76
N LEU A 448 23.84 -53.76 -15.38
CA LEU A 448 25.12 -54.35 -14.92
C LEU A 448 25.77 -53.75 -13.62
N GLY A 449 25.22 -52.69 -13.05
CA GLY A 449 25.87 -52.06 -11.88
C GLY A 449 25.02 -52.00 -10.61
N LEU A 450 23.80 -52.51 -10.65
CA LEU A 450 22.69 -52.20 -9.75
C LEU A 450 22.82 -52.68 -8.30
N PHE A 451 23.52 -53.78 -8.05
CA PHE A 451 23.50 -54.38 -6.70
C PHE A 451 24.47 -53.72 -5.70
N LEU A 452 25.60 -53.21 -6.14
CA LEU A 452 26.60 -52.58 -5.25
C LEU A 452 26.36 -51.07 -5.03
N ILE A 453 25.89 -50.33 -6.07
CA ILE A 453 25.63 -48.90 -5.99
C ILE A 453 24.30 -48.64 -5.28
N PHE A 454 23.30 -49.52 -5.44
CA PHE A 454 21.98 -49.38 -4.81
C PHE A 454 22.07 -49.37 -3.27
N GLY A 455 22.87 -50.24 -2.65
CA GLY A 455 23.01 -50.26 -1.19
C GLY A 455 23.64 -48.99 -0.63
N LEU A 456 24.68 -48.46 -1.31
CA LEU A 456 25.35 -47.21 -0.91
C LEU A 456 24.48 -45.98 -1.14
N ILE A 457 23.71 -45.95 -2.24
CA ILE A 457 22.79 -44.83 -2.56
C ILE A 457 21.60 -44.79 -1.59
N VAL A 458 21.04 -45.96 -1.24
CA VAL A 458 19.94 -46.05 -0.27
C VAL A 458 20.41 -45.62 1.13
N MET A 459 21.62 -46.03 1.53
CA MET A 459 22.18 -45.64 2.84
C MET A 459 22.49 -44.13 2.90
N ALA A 460 23.05 -43.53 1.85
CA ALA A 460 23.32 -42.11 1.75
C ALA A 460 22.03 -41.25 1.73
N ARG A 461 20.99 -41.75 1.03
CA ARG A 461 19.68 -41.10 1.02
C ARG A 461 19.00 -41.14 2.38
N SER A 462 19.03 -42.28 3.07
CA SER A 462 18.43 -42.41 4.41
C SER A 462 19.00 -41.39 5.41
N ILE A 463 20.34 -41.22 5.37
CA ILE A 463 21.02 -40.26 6.25
C ILE A 463 20.69 -38.82 5.90
N ASN A 464 20.65 -38.50 4.60
CA ASN A 464 20.34 -37.14 4.13
C ASN A 464 18.83 -36.74 4.31
N GLU A 465 17.92 -37.71 4.10
CA GLU A 465 16.49 -37.47 4.35
C GLU A 465 16.20 -37.27 5.83
N ALA A 466 16.87 -38.01 6.73
CA ALA A 466 16.71 -37.80 8.17
C ALA A 466 17.17 -36.40 8.60
N LYS A 467 18.29 -35.90 8.05
CA LYS A 467 18.77 -34.54 8.31
C LYS A 467 17.84 -33.48 7.72
N ARG A 468 17.33 -33.69 6.52
CA ARG A 468 16.46 -32.73 5.81
C ARG A 468 15.10 -32.61 6.49
N ARG A 469 14.48 -33.71 6.95
CA ARG A 469 13.26 -33.72 7.74
C ARG A 469 13.43 -32.97 9.06
N GLN A 470 14.58 -33.10 9.68
CA GLN A 470 14.88 -32.39 10.93
C GLN A 470 14.95 -30.87 10.74
N THR A 471 15.54 -30.42 9.64
CA THR A 471 15.64 -28.98 9.31
C THR A 471 14.27 -28.36 8.94
N MET A 472 13.52 -29.04 8.05
CA MET A 472 12.20 -28.58 7.65
C MET A 472 11.20 -28.53 8.81
N ASN A 473 11.23 -29.52 9.70
CA ASN A 473 10.38 -29.50 10.90
C ASN A 473 10.73 -28.34 11.83
N LYS A 474 12.02 -28.00 11.91
CA LYS A 474 12.47 -26.88 12.74
C LYS A 474 12.01 -25.52 12.18
N GLU A 475 12.16 -25.30 10.88
CA GLU A 475 11.69 -24.09 10.21
C GLU A 475 10.17 -23.95 10.27
N PHE A 476 9.43 -25.03 10.07
CA PHE A 476 7.98 -25.03 10.20
C PHE A 476 7.51 -24.64 11.61
N SER A 477 8.15 -25.20 12.66
CA SER A 477 7.82 -24.84 14.04
C SER A 477 8.09 -23.37 14.36
N GLN A 478 9.20 -22.82 13.85
CA GLN A 478 9.54 -21.41 14.05
C GLN A 478 8.55 -20.47 13.35
N ASN A 479 8.22 -20.76 12.09
CA ASN A 479 7.23 -19.97 11.34
C ASN A 479 5.84 -20.01 11.99
N LEU A 480 5.44 -21.16 12.55
CA LEU A 480 4.17 -21.29 13.27
C LEU A 480 4.12 -20.39 14.51
N ILE A 481 5.23 -20.32 15.26
CA ILE A 481 5.33 -19.48 16.45
C ILE A 481 5.27 -17.99 16.07
N ASN A 482 5.95 -17.59 15.02
CA ASN A 482 5.93 -16.20 14.55
C ASN A 482 4.54 -15.81 14.05
N ALA A 483 3.91 -16.63 13.22
CA ALA A 483 2.55 -16.41 12.76
C ALA A 483 1.54 -16.34 13.91
N GLN A 484 1.72 -17.17 14.94
CA GLN A 484 0.88 -17.12 16.14
C GLN A 484 1.05 -15.81 16.92
N GLU A 485 2.27 -15.26 16.99
CA GLU A 485 2.50 -13.97 17.66
C GLU A 485 1.94 -12.79 16.84
N GLU A 486 2.06 -12.83 15.52
CA GLU A 486 1.43 -11.83 14.65
C GLU A 486 -0.09 -11.82 14.84
N GLU A 487 -0.72 -12.99 14.83
CA GLU A 487 -2.16 -13.12 15.02
C GLU A 487 -2.59 -12.69 16.44
N ARG A 488 -1.85 -13.04 17.48
CA ARG A 488 -2.08 -12.54 18.84
C ARG A 488 -2.02 -11.03 18.92
N THR A 489 -1.05 -10.43 18.25
CA THR A 489 -0.87 -8.97 18.19
C THR A 489 -2.04 -8.30 17.46
N ARG A 490 -2.48 -8.89 16.33
CA ARG A 490 -3.62 -8.41 15.55
C ARG A 490 -4.92 -8.45 16.38
N VAL A 491 -5.21 -9.61 16.97
CA VAL A 491 -6.42 -9.81 17.78
C VAL A 491 -6.42 -8.88 19.00
N ALA A 492 -5.28 -8.72 19.69
CA ALA A 492 -5.18 -7.82 20.84
C ALA A 492 -5.49 -6.37 20.47
N ARG A 493 -5.00 -5.93 19.29
CA ARG A 493 -5.25 -4.58 18.78
C ARG A 493 -6.71 -4.39 18.41
N GLU A 494 -7.31 -5.35 17.70
CA GLU A 494 -8.74 -5.32 17.35
C GLU A 494 -9.64 -5.31 18.58
N LEU A 495 -9.33 -6.10 19.61
CA LEU A 495 -10.06 -6.10 20.87
C LEU A 495 -9.96 -4.76 21.60
N HIS A 496 -8.75 -4.18 21.64
CA HIS A 496 -8.53 -2.89 22.28
C HIS A 496 -9.27 -1.76 21.55
N ASP A 497 -9.12 -1.67 20.22
CA ASP A 497 -9.58 -0.52 19.43
C ASP A 497 -11.09 -0.59 19.12
N SER A 498 -11.63 -1.78 18.94
CA SER A 498 -13.05 -1.95 18.59
C SER A 498 -13.93 -2.21 19.82
N VAL A 499 -13.64 -3.26 20.55
CA VAL A 499 -14.50 -3.70 21.68
C VAL A 499 -14.21 -2.85 22.92
N GLY A 500 -12.94 -2.55 23.21
CA GLY A 500 -12.53 -1.76 24.36
C GLY A 500 -13.10 -0.35 24.34
N GLN A 501 -13.07 0.33 23.17
CA GLN A 501 -13.64 1.66 23.03
C GLN A 501 -15.17 1.64 23.21
N LYS A 502 -15.87 0.64 22.65
CA LYS A 502 -17.33 0.51 22.83
C LYS A 502 -17.71 0.24 24.28
N LEU A 503 -16.98 -0.63 24.98
CA LEU A 503 -17.20 -0.90 26.39
C LEU A 503 -16.88 0.31 27.27
N MET A 504 -15.86 1.08 26.94
CA MET A 504 -15.53 2.32 27.64
C MET A 504 -16.67 3.36 27.49
N LEU A 505 -17.27 3.48 26.29
CA LEU A 505 -18.44 4.32 26.07
C LEU A 505 -19.64 3.81 26.84
N LEU A 506 -19.86 2.49 26.86
CA LEU A 506 -20.93 1.86 27.62
C LEU A 506 -20.78 2.12 29.13
N THR A 507 -19.58 1.92 29.69
CA THR A 507 -19.28 2.21 31.09
C THR A 507 -19.52 3.69 31.43
N LYS A 508 -19.18 4.60 30.52
CA LYS A 508 -19.43 6.04 30.69
C LYS A 508 -20.92 6.37 30.63
N GLN A 509 -21.70 5.67 29.80
CA GLN A 509 -23.15 5.85 29.71
C GLN A 509 -23.89 5.24 30.92
N THR A 510 -23.51 4.05 31.37
CA THR A 510 -24.10 3.42 32.56
C THR A 510 -23.83 4.24 33.81
N LYS A 511 -22.67 4.84 33.95
CA LYS A 511 -22.34 5.80 35.01
C LYS A 511 -23.25 7.03 35.01
N LYS A 512 -23.62 7.55 33.82
CA LYS A 512 -24.56 8.70 33.68
C LYS A 512 -26.01 8.30 34.01
N LEU A 513 -26.37 7.04 33.83
CA LEU A 513 -27.72 6.51 34.10
C LEU A 513 -27.94 6.16 35.58
N GLY A 514 -26.91 6.26 36.41
CA GLY A 514 -27.01 6.08 37.85
C GLY A 514 -27.40 4.64 38.30
N ASN A 515 -27.07 3.62 37.49
CA ASN A 515 -27.35 2.23 37.82
C ASN A 515 -26.05 1.52 38.27
N PRO A 516 -25.81 1.30 39.58
CA PRO A 516 -24.56 0.77 40.11
C PRO A 516 -24.25 -0.67 39.64
N GLU A 517 -25.29 -1.49 39.43
CA GLU A 517 -25.08 -2.88 38.97
C GLU A 517 -24.61 -2.93 37.54
N MET A 518 -25.21 -2.12 36.66
CA MET A 518 -24.76 -1.99 35.24
C MET A 518 -23.39 -1.34 35.12
N GLU A 519 -23.07 -0.36 35.97
CA GLU A 519 -21.74 0.26 36.02
C GLU A 519 -20.67 -0.75 36.43
N SER A 520 -20.96 -1.56 37.47
CA SER A 520 -20.07 -2.61 37.94
C SER A 520 -19.86 -3.70 36.89
N LEU A 521 -20.93 -4.15 36.24
CA LEU A 521 -20.85 -5.17 35.19
C LEU A 521 -20.08 -4.66 33.97
N ALA A 522 -20.36 -3.44 33.51
CA ALA A 522 -19.64 -2.85 32.36
C ALA A 522 -18.16 -2.61 32.71
N GLY A 523 -17.87 -2.17 33.94
CA GLY A 523 -16.51 -1.98 34.44
C GLY A 523 -15.73 -3.30 34.49
N SER A 524 -16.32 -4.34 35.14
CA SER A 524 -15.68 -5.67 35.23
C SER A 524 -15.44 -6.28 33.83
N THR A 525 -16.40 -6.16 32.91
CA THR A 525 -16.25 -6.64 31.53
C THR A 525 -15.15 -5.91 30.80
N LEU A 526 -15.01 -4.59 31.00
CA LEU A 526 -13.92 -3.80 30.41
C LEU A 526 -12.56 -4.22 30.98
N ASP A 527 -12.47 -4.48 32.27
CA ASP A 527 -11.22 -4.92 32.91
C ASP A 527 -10.86 -6.35 32.51
N GLU A 528 -11.85 -7.24 32.35
CA GLU A 528 -11.65 -8.60 31.83
C GLU A 528 -11.12 -8.53 30.36
N LEU A 529 -11.74 -7.71 29.52
CA LEU A 529 -11.27 -7.51 28.14
C LEU A 529 -9.86 -6.94 28.08
N ARG A 530 -9.52 -6.00 28.96
CA ARG A 530 -8.16 -5.46 29.09
C ARG A 530 -7.16 -6.53 29.51
N SER A 531 -7.56 -7.40 30.45
CA SER A 531 -6.73 -8.52 30.89
C SER A 531 -6.49 -9.51 29.75
N ILE A 532 -7.52 -9.85 28.98
CA ILE A 532 -7.40 -10.72 27.80
C ILE A 532 -6.47 -10.07 26.75
N SER A 533 -6.69 -8.81 26.44
CA SER A 533 -5.85 -8.09 25.46
C SER A 533 -4.39 -8.00 25.88
N LYS A 534 -4.12 -7.73 27.17
CA LYS A 534 -2.75 -7.75 27.74
C LYS A 534 -2.11 -9.13 27.68
N GLY A 535 -2.91 -10.19 27.92
CA GLY A 535 -2.45 -11.58 27.80
C GLY A 535 -2.09 -11.97 26.36
N LEU A 536 -2.80 -11.40 25.38
CA LEU A 536 -2.55 -11.64 23.96
C LEU A 536 -1.35 -10.83 23.43
N HIS A 537 -1.18 -9.58 23.83
CA HIS A 537 -0.03 -8.76 23.44
C HIS A 537 0.39 -7.82 24.57
N PRO A 538 1.67 -7.90 25.02
CA PRO A 538 2.14 -7.08 26.14
C PRO A 538 2.41 -5.64 25.69
N ALA A 539 1.37 -4.79 25.67
CA ALA A 539 1.49 -3.38 25.30
C ALA A 539 2.55 -2.60 26.16
N ALA A 540 2.87 -3.11 27.35
CA ALA A 540 3.93 -2.60 28.19
C ALA A 540 5.33 -2.78 27.55
N LEU A 541 5.52 -3.88 26.79
CA LEU A 541 6.77 -4.15 26.09
C LEU A 541 7.07 -3.09 25.03
N ASP A 542 6.06 -2.69 24.27
CA ASP A 542 6.22 -1.67 23.23
C ASP A 542 6.39 -0.24 23.76
N LYS A 543 5.84 0.05 24.95
CA LYS A 543 5.80 1.41 25.51
C LYS A 543 6.88 1.68 26.54
N LEU A 544 7.24 0.70 27.33
CA LEU A 544 8.07 0.86 28.53
C LEU A 544 9.38 0.07 28.47
N GLY A 545 9.60 -0.72 27.42
CA GLY A 545 10.76 -1.61 27.31
C GLY A 545 10.58 -2.96 27.99
N ILE A 546 11.53 -3.87 27.73
CA ILE A 546 11.47 -5.25 28.20
C ILE A 546 11.61 -5.35 29.72
N THR A 547 12.47 -4.56 30.31
CA THR A 547 12.73 -4.55 31.75
C THR A 547 11.48 -4.22 32.54
N ALA A 548 10.85 -3.08 32.21
CA ALA A 548 9.62 -2.64 32.85
C ALA A 548 8.45 -3.60 32.60
N ALA A 549 8.37 -4.18 31.43
CA ALA A 549 7.33 -5.15 31.09
C ALA A 549 7.46 -6.44 31.94
N ILE A 550 8.69 -6.94 32.16
CA ILE A 550 8.94 -8.11 33.01
C ILE A 550 8.62 -7.80 34.48
N VAL A 551 9.08 -6.66 34.99
CA VAL A 551 8.79 -6.22 36.36
C VAL A 551 7.27 -6.13 36.57
N SER A 552 6.55 -5.53 35.63
CA SER A 552 5.09 -5.43 35.68
C SER A 552 4.41 -6.80 35.69
N MET A 553 4.89 -7.74 34.90
CA MET A 553 4.36 -9.10 34.80
C MET A 553 4.58 -9.87 36.11
N VAL A 554 5.78 -9.78 36.71
CA VAL A 554 6.09 -10.46 37.98
C VAL A 554 5.25 -9.87 39.13
N ASN A 555 5.12 -8.55 39.19
CA ASN A 555 4.29 -7.88 40.21
C ASN A 555 2.80 -8.20 40.03
N GLU A 556 2.32 -8.36 38.80
CA GLU A 556 0.91 -8.77 38.53
C GLU A 556 0.64 -10.21 39.01
N VAL A 557 1.60 -11.12 38.82
CA VAL A 557 1.49 -12.49 39.32
C VAL A 557 1.58 -12.52 40.87
N ASP A 558 2.47 -11.76 41.46
CA ASP A 558 2.60 -11.64 42.92
C ASP A 558 1.30 -11.11 43.57
N ALA A 559 0.72 -10.05 43.00
CA ALA A 559 -0.49 -9.44 43.51
C ALA A 559 -1.76 -10.33 43.36
N ASN A 560 -1.79 -11.24 42.35
CA ASN A 560 -2.96 -12.06 42.03
C ASN A 560 -2.84 -13.52 42.47
N THR A 561 -1.75 -13.89 43.14
CA THR A 561 -1.54 -15.27 43.63
C THR A 561 -1.09 -15.29 45.10
N ASN A 562 -1.13 -16.45 45.73
CA ASN A 562 -0.62 -16.64 47.10
C ASN A 562 0.86 -17.05 47.10
N ILE A 563 1.59 -16.78 46.00
CA ILE A 563 3.00 -17.11 45.89
C ILE A 563 3.77 -15.82 46.21
N PHE A 564 4.66 -15.85 47.19
CA PHE A 564 5.52 -14.72 47.50
C PHE A 564 6.68 -14.64 46.49
N PHE A 565 6.74 -13.56 45.72
CA PHE A 565 7.80 -13.34 44.71
C PHE A 565 8.90 -12.42 45.24
N THR A 566 10.15 -12.81 44.99
CA THR A 566 11.30 -11.92 45.06
C THR A 566 11.83 -11.70 43.67
N ASN A 567 12.09 -10.46 43.27
CA ASN A 567 12.65 -10.17 41.96
C ASN A 567 13.91 -9.26 42.06
N GLU A 568 14.94 -9.63 41.31
CA GLU A 568 16.16 -8.84 41.09
C GLU A 568 16.36 -8.77 39.57
N ILE A 569 15.95 -7.65 38.97
CA ILE A 569 15.92 -7.52 37.53
C ILE A 569 16.75 -6.29 37.14
N GLU A 570 17.92 -6.52 36.56
CA GLU A 570 18.75 -5.46 35.99
C GLU A 570 18.13 -4.91 34.71
N ASN A 571 18.53 -3.68 34.34
CA ASN A 571 18.08 -3.07 33.11
C ASN A 571 18.70 -3.77 31.90
N ILE A 572 17.85 -4.43 31.11
CA ILE A 572 18.21 -5.17 29.89
C ILE A 572 17.61 -4.53 28.63
N ASP A 573 17.09 -3.32 28.73
CA ASP A 573 16.52 -2.60 27.58
C ASP A 573 17.59 -2.39 26.52
N ASN A 574 17.19 -2.55 25.25
CA ASN A 574 18.06 -2.46 24.07
C ASN A 574 19.17 -3.53 23.94
N LEU A 575 19.24 -4.52 24.82
CA LEU A 575 20.18 -5.65 24.69
C LEU A 575 19.69 -6.77 23.79
N LEU A 576 18.39 -6.79 23.48
CA LEU A 576 17.76 -7.75 22.57
C LEU A 576 17.07 -7.00 21.43
N SER A 577 16.93 -7.66 20.29
CA SER A 577 16.08 -7.17 19.21
C SER A 577 14.61 -7.08 19.70
N LYS A 578 13.79 -6.33 18.98
CA LYS A 578 12.35 -6.21 19.31
C LYS A 578 11.66 -7.58 19.35
N GLU A 579 11.94 -8.42 18.37
CA GLU A 579 11.47 -9.80 18.30
C GLU A 579 12.05 -10.67 19.42
N GLY A 580 13.34 -10.52 19.72
CA GLY A 580 14.00 -11.20 20.82
C GLY A 580 13.39 -10.84 22.18
N SER A 581 13.09 -9.58 22.40
CA SER A 581 12.41 -9.09 23.59
C SER A 581 11.03 -9.72 23.76
N LEU A 582 10.27 -9.86 22.67
CA LEU A 582 8.96 -10.50 22.69
C LEU A 582 9.08 -11.99 23.03
N HIS A 583 9.99 -12.72 22.39
CA HIS A 583 10.19 -14.14 22.69
C HIS A 583 10.68 -14.37 24.11
N PHE A 584 11.57 -13.52 24.62
CA PHE A 584 12.02 -13.61 26.00
C PHE A 584 10.87 -13.34 26.97
N PHE A 585 10.08 -12.31 26.73
CA PHE A 585 8.88 -12.03 27.52
C PHE A 585 7.91 -13.23 27.55
N ARG A 586 7.67 -13.85 26.39
CA ARG A 586 6.80 -15.03 26.28
C ARG A 586 7.34 -16.25 27.02
N ILE A 587 8.65 -16.45 27.01
CA ILE A 587 9.27 -17.52 27.79
C ILE A 587 8.99 -17.30 29.28
N LEU A 588 9.24 -16.11 29.78
CA LEU A 588 8.97 -15.77 31.19
C LEU A 588 7.49 -15.90 31.52
N GLN A 589 6.61 -15.44 30.67
CA GLN A 589 5.16 -15.55 30.84
C GLN A 589 4.71 -17.01 30.97
N GLU A 590 5.24 -17.89 30.12
CA GLU A 590 4.93 -19.32 30.14
C GLU A 590 5.50 -19.99 31.39
N ILE A 591 6.71 -19.62 31.82
CA ILE A 591 7.31 -20.13 33.04
C ILE A 591 6.47 -19.76 34.27
N LEU A 592 6.10 -18.47 34.38
CA LEU A 592 5.27 -17.98 35.49
C LEU A 592 3.87 -18.62 35.47
N ASN A 593 3.27 -18.76 34.29
CA ASN A 593 1.99 -19.45 34.14
C ASN A 593 2.06 -20.92 34.55
N ASN A 594 3.12 -21.61 34.20
CA ASN A 594 3.35 -22.99 34.59
C ASN A 594 3.56 -23.12 36.12
N MET A 595 4.24 -22.16 36.70
CA MET A 595 4.43 -22.07 38.15
C MET A 595 3.09 -21.91 38.86
N VAL A 596 2.28 -20.92 38.47
CA VAL A 596 0.95 -20.65 39.07
C VAL A 596 0.01 -21.86 38.92
N LYS A 597 -0.02 -22.49 37.76
CA LYS A 597 -0.96 -23.59 37.47
C LYS A 597 -0.53 -24.92 38.01
N HIS A 598 0.77 -25.17 38.14
CA HIS A 598 1.28 -26.53 38.31
C HIS A 598 2.25 -26.73 39.48
N ALA A 599 2.90 -25.64 39.97
CA ALA A 599 3.96 -25.84 40.94
C ALA A 599 3.46 -26.00 42.39
N ASP A 600 2.31 -25.41 42.75
CA ASP A 600 1.83 -25.30 44.14
C ASP A 600 2.92 -24.71 45.06
N ALA A 601 3.63 -23.70 44.54
CA ALA A 601 4.74 -23.05 45.22
C ALA A 601 4.24 -22.00 46.21
N LYS A 602 5.00 -21.81 47.31
CA LYS A 602 4.77 -20.72 48.27
C LYS A 602 5.71 -19.55 48.06
N VAL A 603 6.87 -19.80 47.51
CA VAL A 603 7.92 -18.79 47.26
C VAL A 603 8.51 -18.99 45.84
N ALA A 604 8.70 -17.93 45.15
CA ALA A 604 9.39 -17.89 43.87
C ALA A 604 10.38 -16.72 43.78
N SER A 605 11.39 -16.87 42.95
CA SER A 605 12.36 -15.81 42.64
C SER A 605 12.60 -15.68 41.15
N VAL A 606 12.73 -14.43 40.70
CA VAL A 606 13.09 -14.09 39.33
C VAL A 606 14.33 -13.20 39.38
N THR A 607 15.45 -13.71 38.93
CA THR A 607 16.72 -12.96 38.87
C THR A 607 17.14 -12.81 37.41
N ILE A 608 17.35 -11.59 36.95
CA ILE A 608 17.82 -11.30 35.60
C ILE A 608 19.02 -10.38 35.70
N GLU A 609 20.16 -10.89 35.24
CA GLU A 609 21.45 -10.20 35.30
C GLU A 609 22.08 -10.10 33.92
N LYS A 610 22.77 -8.99 33.68
CA LYS A 610 23.62 -8.84 32.50
C LYS A 610 25.02 -9.37 32.82
N LYS A 611 25.52 -10.31 32.01
CA LYS A 611 26.88 -10.87 32.13
C LYS A 611 27.62 -10.76 30.80
N ASP A 612 28.57 -9.83 30.70
CA ASP A 612 29.33 -9.55 29.48
C ASP A 612 28.47 -9.43 28.21
N LYS A 613 28.46 -10.47 27.37
CA LYS A 613 27.71 -10.56 26.11
C LYS A 613 26.42 -11.39 26.23
N THR A 614 25.95 -11.64 27.44
CA THR A 614 24.75 -12.45 27.66
C THR A 614 23.84 -11.86 28.73
N ILE A 615 22.57 -12.19 28.64
CA ILE A 615 21.59 -11.98 29.70
C ILE A 615 21.36 -13.35 30.34
N GLN A 616 21.56 -13.44 31.64
CA GLN A 616 21.23 -14.63 32.43
C GLN A 616 19.92 -14.38 33.19
N ALA A 617 18.91 -15.21 32.92
CA ALA A 617 17.67 -15.21 33.68
C ALA A 617 17.53 -16.52 34.45
N ILE A 618 17.29 -16.43 35.76
CA ILE A 618 17.11 -17.55 36.66
C ILE A 618 15.75 -17.40 37.32
N ILE A 619 14.86 -18.36 37.11
CA ILE A 619 13.55 -18.43 37.72
C ILE A 619 13.49 -19.68 38.57
N LYS A 620 13.15 -19.52 39.86
CA LYS A 620 13.15 -20.59 40.83
C LYS A 620 11.86 -20.59 41.61
N ASP A 621 11.30 -21.76 41.87
CA ASP A 621 10.20 -22.00 42.77
C ASP A 621 10.53 -23.11 43.80
N ASN A 622 9.81 -23.10 44.91
CA ASN A 622 9.87 -24.14 45.94
C ASN A 622 8.69 -25.10 45.89
N GLY A 623 8.07 -25.26 44.73
CA GLY A 623 6.87 -26.05 44.56
C GLY A 623 7.12 -27.57 44.51
N ARG A 624 6.09 -28.32 44.05
CA ARG A 624 6.14 -29.77 43.95
C ARG A 624 7.15 -30.35 42.97
N GLY A 625 7.70 -29.50 42.06
CA GLY A 625 8.62 -29.94 41.01
C GLY A 625 8.08 -31.08 40.14
N PHE A 626 8.93 -31.61 39.30
CA PHE A 626 8.63 -32.73 38.41
C PHE A 626 9.92 -33.47 37.99
N GLU A 627 9.76 -34.68 37.46
CA GLU A 627 10.88 -35.47 36.98
C GLU A 627 11.28 -35.01 35.56
N VAL A 628 12.50 -34.55 35.44
CA VAL A 628 13.09 -34.15 34.12
C VAL A 628 13.69 -35.39 33.50
N SER A 629 12.96 -36.12 32.64
CA SER A 629 13.49 -37.31 31.96
C SER A 629 14.50 -36.89 30.88
N GLU A 630 15.63 -37.61 30.79
CA GLU A 630 16.68 -37.39 29.78
C GLU A 630 16.20 -37.66 28.33
N LYS A 631 15.06 -38.31 28.13
CA LYS A 631 14.41 -38.53 26.83
C LYS A 631 13.57 -37.33 26.45
N ARG A 632 14.23 -36.27 26.04
CA ARG A 632 13.74 -34.91 25.77
C ARG A 632 12.73 -34.72 24.61
N SER A 633 12.09 -35.72 24.04
CA SER A 633 11.38 -35.44 22.77
C SER A 633 9.96 -35.95 22.59
N LEU A 634 9.40 -36.80 23.43
CA LEU A 634 8.11 -37.40 23.08
C LEU A 634 6.96 -37.20 24.05
N ASN A 635 7.19 -36.81 25.34
CA ASN A 635 6.14 -36.64 26.32
C ASN A 635 6.12 -35.30 27.07
N SER A 636 6.87 -34.29 26.66
CA SER A 636 6.76 -32.94 27.23
C SER A 636 5.47 -32.28 26.75
N GLY A 637 4.65 -31.75 27.67
CA GLY A 637 3.45 -31.01 27.33
C GLY A 637 3.72 -29.86 26.38
N LEU A 638 2.71 -29.40 25.67
CA LEU A 638 2.80 -28.38 24.60
C LEU A 638 3.57 -27.12 25.05
N GLY A 639 3.44 -26.70 26.32
CA GLY A 639 4.13 -25.53 26.87
C GLY A 639 5.64 -25.68 26.94
N MET A 640 6.17 -26.83 27.36
CA MET A 640 7.62 -27.05 27.42
C MET A 640 8.26 -27.10 26.03
N LYS A 641 7.54 -27.65 25.06
CA LYS A 641 7.98 -27.67 23.66
C LYS A 641 8.05 -26.24 23.09
N THR A 642 7.03 -25.42 23.36
CA THR A 642 7.02 -24.01 22.94
C THR A 642 8.12 -23.21 23.61
N LEU A 643 8.42 -23.45 24.90
CA LEU A 643 9.54 -22.83 25.61
C LEU A 643 10.87 -23.13 24.94
N MET A 644 11.12 -24.41 24.62
CA MET A 644 12.34 -24.82 23.92
C MET A 644 12.47 -24.17 22.53
N GLU A 645 11.38 -24.10 21.76
CA GLU A 645 11.40 -23.49 20.44
C GLU A 645 11.69 -21.98 20.51
N ARG A 646 11.07 -21.29 21.46
CA ARG A 646 11.35 -19.86 21.69
C ARG A 646 12.78 -19.62 22.17
N ALA A 647 13.31 -20.49 23.03
CA ALA A 647 14.70 -20.45 23.45
C ALA A 647 15.66 -20.65 22.25
N ASN A 648 15.29 -21.53 21.32
CA ASN A 648 16.03 -21.74 20.07
C ASN A 648 16.00 -20.51 19.17
N ILE A 649 14.86 -19.82 19.03
CA ILE A 649 14.76 -18.56 18.26
C ILE A 649 15.72 -17.51 18.83
N LEU A 650 15.78 -17.41 20.17
CA LEU A 650 16.71 -16.52 20.87
C LEU A 650 18.18 -16.96 20.83
N LYS A 651 18.49 -18.11 20.22
CA LYS A 651 19.82 -18.75 20.26
C LYS A 651 20.33 -18.91 21.70
N SER A 652 19.41 -19.06 22.64
CA SER A 652 19.69 -19.13 24.08
C SER A 652 19.91 -20.57 24.53
N LYS A 653 20.60 -20.73 25.67
CA LYS A 653 20.72 -22.01 26.35
C LYS A 653 19.66 -22.06 27.47
N LEU A 654 18.71 -22.97 27.33
CA LEU A 654 17.67 -23.22 28.35
C LEU A 654 18.06 -24.46 29.15
N ASN A 655 18.19 -24.31 30.46
CA ASN A 655 18.49 -25.38 31.40
C ASN A 655 17.37 -25.46 32.45
N VAL A 656 16.74 -26.63 32.53
CA VAL A 656 15.64 -26.90 33.48
C VAL A 656 16.11 -27.94 34.48
N LYS A 657 16.11 -27.57 35.76
CA LYS A 657 16.43 -28.44 36.89
C LYS A 657 15.20 -28.55 37.76
N SER A 658 14.61 -29.74 37.87
CA SER A 658 13.48 -30.01 38.72
C SER A 658 13.56 -31.43 39.26
N LYS A 659 13.08 -31.62 40.48
CA LYS A 659 12.91 -32.92 41.11
C LYS A 659 11.60 -32.93 41.91
N PRO A 660 10.85 -34.02 41.98
CA PRO A 660 9.64 -34.11 42.78
C PRO A 660 9.87 -33.64 44.21
N ASN A 661 9.03 -32.76 44.70
CA ASN A 661 9.04 -32.13 46.05
C ASN A 661 10.27 -31.23 46.35
N HIS A 662 11.02 -30.82 45.36
CA HIS A 662 12.20 -29.94 45.52
C HIS A 662 12.12 -28.66 44.68
N GLY A 663 10.96 -28.33 44.11
CA GLY A 663 10.75 -27.19 43.27
C GLY A 663 11.40 -27.28 41.88
N THR A 664 11.38 -26.16 41.14
CA THR A 664 11.95 -26.06 39.82
C THR A 664 12.89 -24.85 39.74
N THR A 665 13.98 -25.03 39.02
CA THR A 665 14.89 -23.93 38.62
C THR A 665 15.05 -23.95 37.10
N ILE A 666 14.70 -22.86 36.48
CA ILE A 666 14.86 -22.64 35.04
C ILE A 666 15.91 -21.53 34.85
N GLU A 667 16.96 -21.85 34.13
CA GLU A 667 18.02 -20.95 33.78
C GLU A 667 18.04 -20.74 32.26
N LEU A 668 18.03 -19.49 31.82
CA LEU A 668 18.10 -19.08 30.44
C LEU A 668 19.28 -18.14 30.22
N ILE A 669 20.18 -18.48 29.30
CA ILE A 669 21.32 -17.67 28.92
C ILE A 669 21.14 -17.22 27.48
N ILE A 670 20.90 -15.92 27.29
CA ILE A 670 20.55 -15.32 26.02
C ILE A 670 21.72 -14.45 25.54
N PRO A 671 22.24 -14.61 24.30
CA PRO A 671 23.26 -13.70 23.76
C PRO A 671 22.65 -12.32 23.53
N THR A 672 23.42 -11.25 23.81
CA THR A 672 22.99 -9.87 23.54
C THR A 672 23.11 -9.55 22.05
N TYR A 673 22.28 -8.63 21.57
CA TYR A 673 22.19 -8.25 20.14
C TYR A 673 23.36 -7.38 19.65
N ASN A 674 24.23 -6.91 20.55
CA ASN A 674 25.38 -6.09 20.15
C ASN A 674 26.59 -6.99 19.79
N ASP A 675 26.60 -7.44 18.54
CA ASP A 675 27.77 -7.66 17.71
C ASP A 675 27.39 -7.71 16.23
#